data_4c8db85aa13333909356be47ca9c77de
#
_entry.id   4c8db85aa13333909356be47ca9c77de
#
_cell.length_a   1.000
_cell.length_b   1.000
_cell.length_c   1.000
_cell.angle_alpha   90.00
_cell.angle_beta   90.00
_cell.angle_gamma   90.00
#
_symmetry.space_group_name_H-M   'P 1'
#
loop_
_entity.id
_entity.type
_entity.pdbx_description
1 polymer ?
#
loop_
_entity_poly.entity_id
_entity_poly.type
_entity_poly.pdbx_seq_one_letter_code
_entity_poly.pdbx_strand_id
1 'polypeptide(L)'
;MVQEYIRLRGARENNLQNISLDIPKRKITIFTGVSGSGKSSIVFETIATESQRQLNETYSAYLRNFLPKYTQPDADSIENLSTSVIIDQKRLGGNSRSTLGTITDINSILRLLFSRVGKPSIGTANLFSFNDPAGMCPDCHGVGQKVSVDLVKLLDPNKSLKEGAILFPTFSVDSWYWNYYAYSGFFDVNKKIKDYTDEEYDMLLHGKDIKVFLETPMGSMNATYEGLIPKFNRLYIQKEGEMSASTKKRVDKFTHIAPCTTCEGTRLSAQALSCTINGANIADFTAMQLDELKATIASIDDPIAAPMVKSVTERLQHLIDIGLGYMTLDRQTASLSGGESQRVKMIRHLNSSLTDLLYIFDEPSIGLHPRDVHRLNELLVKLRDKGNTILVVEHDPDVIKIADHIVDVGPHAGKHGGEIQFVGSYTDLLKSDTLTGKFLNRHLPINSKPRQPKGFLTTEKSSRFNLKDIQANIPKEILTVVTGVAGSGKSTLIHSVFLKEYPDAIVIDQSAAHANIRSNPATYTGIMDPIRKAFGKENDVSPSLFSYNSKGACENCKGLGFTTMDLAFMDSIRTPCEVCHGKRFQDSVLQYKLNGKSISDVLELTVSEALDFFTDKKILKKIEAMEEVGIGYVTLGQALSTLSGGECQRLKLANELHKKGSIYIMDEPTTGLHMSDIEHILTIIHSLVNKGNTVIVIEHNVDIIRNADWIIDLGPEGGSAGGQIIFEGAPLDLLENKQSLTAKYL
;
A
#
# COMPACT_ATOMS: atom_id res chain seq x y z
N MET A 1 -2.99 42.45 -11.16
CA MET A 1 -2.16 42.14 -10.00
C MET A 1 -0.79 41.70 -10.50
N VAL A 2 0.29 42.12 -9.86
CA VAL A 2 1.65 41.68 -10.23
C VAL A 2 1.75 40.20 -9.87
N GLN A 3 2.33 39.37 -10.74
CA GLN A 3 2.52 37.94 -10.48
C GLN A 3 3.53 37.78 -9.34
N GLU A 4 3.13 37.05 -8.29
CA GLU A 4 3.98 36.71 -7.16
C GLU A 4 4.65 35.34 -7.41
N TYR A 5 5.87 35.17 -6.90
CA TYR A 5 6.65 33.94 -7.06
C TYR A 5 7.17 33.43 -5.73
N ILE A 6 7.17 32.12 -5.54
CA ILE A 6 8.04 31.43 -4.59
C ILE A 6 9.43 31.41 -5.23
N ARG A 7 10.45 31.92 -4.52
CA ARG A 7 11.82 32.01 -5.04
C ARG A 7 12.71 31.02 -4.33
N LEU A 8 13.20 30.03 -5.06
CA LEU A 8 14.19 29.07 -4.60
C LEU A 8 15.56 29.47 -5.19
N ARG A 9 16.59 29.51 -4.34
CA ARG A 9 17.95 29.84 -4.74
C ARG A 9 18.94 28.85 -4.17
N GLY A 10 19.81 28.34 -5.03
CA GLY A 10 20.94 27.51 -4.65
C GLY A 10 20.57 26.22 -3.94
N ALA A 11 19.50 25.53 -4.34
CA ALA A 11 19.10 24.28 -3.71
C ALA A 11 20.04 23.12 -4.10
N ARG A 12 20.47 22.36 -3.08
CA ARG A 12 21.46 21.28 -3.19
C ARG A 12 21.03 20.01 -2.45
N GLU A 13 19.74 19.92 -2.08
CA GLU A 13 19.22 18.77 -1.35
C GLU A 13 19.33 17.49 -2.18
N ASN A 14 19.85 16.41 -1.60
CA ASN A 14 20.12 15.12 -2.24
C ASN A 14 20.93 15.21 -3.54
N ASN A 15 20.29 15.00 -4.71
CA ASN A 15 20.97 15.02 -6.01
C ASN A 15 20.86 16.37 -6.73
N LEU A 16 20.28 17.41 -6.12
CA LEU A 16 20.10 18.71 -6.76
C LEU A 16 21.44 19.42 -6.98
N GLN A 17 21.63 19.96 -8.19
CA GLN A 17 22.88 20.59 -8.62
C GLN A 17 22.80 22.13 -8.53
N ASN A 18 22.69 22.66 -7.31
CA ASN A 18 22.68 24.11 -7.04
C ASN A 18 21.64 24.87 -7.86
N ILE A 19 20.41 24.36 -7.88
CA ILE A 19 19.34 24.89 -8.73
C ILE A 19 18.71 26.17 -8.15
N SER A 20 18.26 27.05 -9.04
CA SER A 20 17.46 28.24 -8.72
C SER A 20 16.21 28.28 -9.58
N LEU A 21 15.06 28.58 -8.98
CA LEU A 21 13.75 28.49 -9.63
C LEU A 21 12.79 29.56 -9.08
N ASP A 22 12.01 30.18 -9.97
CA ASP A 22 10.90 31.07 -9.66
C ASP A 22 9.57 30.37 -9.99
N ILE A 23 8.78 30.02 -8.96
CA ILE A 23 7.53 29.29 -9.10
C ILE A 23 6.36 30.27 -8.94
N PRO A 24 5.47 30.43 -9.95
CA PRO A 24 4.37 31.38 -9.87
C PRO A 24 3.33 30.95 -8.82
N LYS A 25 2.94 31.86 -7.94
CA LYS A 25 1.86 31.62 -6.96
C LYS A 25 0.47 31.67 -7.65
N ARG A 26 -0.49 30.96 -7.05
CA ARG A 26 -1.88 30.85 -7.53
C ARG A 26 -2.02 30.29 -8.94
N LYS A 27 -1.10 29.36 -9.26
CA LYS A 27 -0.99 28.65 -10.50
C LYS A 27 -0.79 27.15 -10.24
N ILE A 28 -1.06 26.33 -11.24
CA ILE A 28 -0.69 24.93 -11.25
C ILE A 28 0.70 24.83 -11.85
N THR A 29 1.69 24.46 -11.03
CA THR A 29 3.06 24.15 -11.50
C THR A 29 3.26 22.65 -11.44
N ILE A 30 3.61 22.04 -12.57
CA ILE A 30 3.89 20.61 -12.66
C ILE A 30 5.39 20.36 -12.80
N PHE A 31 5.92 19.52 -11.93
CA PHE A 31 7.29 19.03 -11.96
C PHE A 31 7.30 17.67 -12.66
N THR A 32 7.95 17.61 -13.79
CA THR A 32 8.07 16.38 -14.60
C THR A 32 9.54 16.03 -14.87
N GLY A 33 9.82 14.94 -15.57
CA GLY A 33 11.17 14.42 -15.87
C GLY A 33 11.36 12.98 -15.42
N VAL A 34 12.47 12.36 -15.78
CA VAL A 34 12.73 10.93 -15.52
C VAL A 34 12.65 10.55 -14.05
N SER A 35 12.34 9.28 -13.76
CA SER A 35 12.33 8.78 -12.39
C SER A 35 13.71 8.94 -11.73
N GLY A 36 13.76 9.42 -10.48
CA GLY A 36 15.01 9.68 -9.77
C GLY A 36 15.77 10.96 -10.21
N SER A 37 15.17 11.83 -11.05
CA SER A 37 15.83 13.08 -11.51
C SER A 37 15.92 14.20 -10.47
N GLY A 38 15.24 14.10 -9.31
CA GLY A 38 15.27 15.11 -8.25
C GLY A 38 13.99 15.91 -8.07
N LYS A 39 12.89 15.56 -8.75
CA LYS A 39 11.58 16.22 -8.60
C LYS A 39 11.11 16.27 -7.14
N SER A 40 11.13 15.12 -6.48
CA SER A 40 10.72 15.01 -5.07
C SER A 40 11.66 15.79 -4.15
N SER A 41 12.95 15.85 -4.46
CA SER A 41 13.92 16.63 -3.70
C SER A 41 13.63 18.14 -3.77
N ILE A 42 13.17 18.66 -4.92
CA ILE A 42 12.72 20.06 -5.04
C ILE A 42 11.44 20.28 -4.24
N VAL A 43 10.41 19.46 -4.51
CA VAL A 43 9.04 19.75 -4.09
C VAL A 43 8.81 19.36 -2.63
N PHE A 44 9.20 18.15 -2.22
CA PHE A 44 8.92 17.63 -0.88
C PHE A 44 10.05 17.93 0.11
N GLU A 45 11.28 17.64 -0.27
CA GLU A 45 12.41 17.72 0.67
C GLU A 45 12.94 19.14 0.82
N THR A 46 12.75 20.00 -0.19
CA THR A 46 13.14 21.43 -0.11
C THR A 46 11.93 22.31 0.20
N ILE A 47 10.96 22.44 -0.70
CA ILE A 47 9.89 23.45 -0.56
C ILE A 47 8.91 23.08 0.57
N ALA A 48 8.40 21.84 0.58
CA ALA A 48 7.43 21.41 1.59
C ALA A 48 8.05 21.37 2.98
N THR A 49 9.28 20.84 3.10
CA THR A 49 10.01 20.76 4.37
C THR A 49 10.25 22.14 4.96
N GLU A 50 10.69 23.11 4.16
CA GLU A 50 10.91 24.48 4.65
C GLU A 50 9.60 25.18 5.05
N SER A 51 8.53 25.00 4.27
CA SER A 51 7.22 25.52 4.64
C SER A 51 6.71 24.98 5.97
N GLN A 52 6.86 23.65 6.19
CA GLN A 52 6.47 23.00 7.46
C GLN A 52 7.39 23.44 8.61
N ARG A 53 8.69 23.61 8.37
CA ARG A 53 9.66 24.09 9.35
C ARG A 53 9.28 25.50 9.82
N GLN A 54 9.04 26.42 8.89
CA GLN A 54 8.64 27.79 9.20
C GLN A 54 7.29 27.84 9.92
N LEU A 55 6.31 27.03 9.52
CA LEU A 55 5.04 26.92 10.23
C LEU A 55 5.25 26.43 11.66
N ASN A 56 6.09 25.43 11.88
CA ASN A 56 6.39 24.92 13.22
C ASN A 56 7.03 25.97 14.11
N GLU A 57 7.83 26.88 13.58
CA GLU A 57 8.45 27.98 14.34
C GLU A 57 7.44 28.99 14.88
N THR A 58 6.25 29.08 14.30
CA THR A 58 5.17 29.95 14.79
C THR A 58 4.49 29.43 16.06
N TYR A 59 4.64 28.14 16.37
CA TYR A 59 4.05 27.52 17.56
C TYR A 59 4.89 27.76 18.82
N SER A 60 4.24 27.66 19.97
CA SER A 60 4.94 27.74 21.26
C SER A 60 5.97 26.63 21.42
N ALA A 61 7.03 26.82 22.23
CA ALA A 61 8.05 25.84 22.51
C ALA A 61 7.45 24.51 23.03
N TYR A 62 6.38 24.57 23.80
CA TYR A 62 5.65 23.40 24.29
C TYR A 62 5.07 22.59 23.12
N LEU A 63 4.33 23.20 22.21
CA LEU A 63 3.73 22.54 21.07
C LEU A 63 4.79 22.03 20.10
N ARG A 64 5.87 22.77 19.86
CA ARG A 64 6.98 22.34 19.01
C ARG A 64 7.65 21.03 19.45
N ASN A 65 7.61 20.74 20.76
CA ASN A 65 8.14 19.45 21.25
C ASN A 65 7.26 18.26 20.84
N PHE A 66 6.03 18.47 20.45
CA PHE A 66 5.08 17.45 19.99
C PHE A 66 4.90 17.41 18.46
N LEU A 67 5.51 18.32 17.71
CA LEU A 67 5.40 18.38 16.27
C LEU A 67 6.62 17.71 15.59
N PRO A 68 6.48 17.16 14.38
CA PRO A 68 7.60 16.66 13.61
C PRO A 68 8.69 17.71 13.47
N LYS A 69 9.94 17.33 13.72
CA LYS A 69 11.08 18.23 13.56
C LYS A 69 11.57 18.16 12.11
N TYR A 70 11.54 19.28 11.45
CA TYR A 70 12.08 19.42 10.09
C TYR A 70 13.47 20.05 10.16
N THR A 71 14.42 19.47 9.43
CA THR A 71 15.75 20.06 9.22
C THR A 71 15.64 21.17 8.18
N GLN A 72 16.47 22.18 8.29
CA GLN A 72 16.57 23.21 7.26
C GLN A 72 17.12 22.57 5.98
N PRO A 73 16.45 22.69 4.82
CA PRO A 73 16.96 22.18 3.56
C PRO A 73 18.26 22.87 3.13
N ASP A 74 19.12 22.16 2.40
CA ASP A 74 20.33 22.73 1.83
C ASP A 74 19.99 23.63 0.63
N ALA A 75 19.76 24.91 0.92
CA ALA A 75 19.48 25.96 -0.05
C ALA A 75 19.97 27.31 0.47
N ASP A 76 20.37 28.20 -0.45
CA ASP A 76 20.84 29.53 -0.08
C ASP A 76 19.68 30.39 0.45
N SER A 77 18.52 30.38 -0.22
CA SER A 77 17.28 31.03 0.27
C SER A 77 16.03 30.41 -0.35
N ILE A 78 14.93 30.42 0.43
CA ILE A 78 13.58 30.08 -0.03
C ILE A 78 12.63 31.17 0.47
N GLU A 79 12.06 31.94 -0.47
CA GLU A 79 11.30 33.13 -0.13
C GLU A 79 9.82 33.01 -0.57
N ASN A 80 8.95 33.77 0.12
CA ASN A 80 7.53 33.93 -0.21
C ASN A 80 6.72 32.63 -0.17
N LEU A 81 7.06 31.71 0.73
CA LEU A 81 6.31 30.47 0.93
C LEU A 81 4.95 30.74 1.55
N SER A 82 3.93 30.00 1.10
CA SER A 82 2.66 29.84 1.79
C SER A 82 2.68 28.57 2.63
N THR A 83 1.75 28.44 3.58
CA THR A 83 1.59 27.20 4.38
C THR A 83 1.28 26.03 3.47
N SER A 84 2.09 24.97 3.56
CA SER A 84 1.98 23.79 2.69
C SER A 84 1.01 22.75 3.25
N VAL A 85 0.24 22.14 2.33
CA VAL A 85 -0.62 20.98 2.55
C VAL A 85 -0.12 19.88 1.63
N ILE A 86 0.47 18.83 2.23
CA ILE A 86 1.06 17.73 1.50
C ILE A 86 0.02 16.62 1.32
N ILE A 87 -0.19 16.20 0.08
CA ILE A 87 -1.11 15.14 -0.32
C ILE A 87 -0.31 14.05 -1.03
N ASP A 88 0.33 13.22 -0.23
CA ASP A 88 1.17 12.10 -0.65
C ASP A 88 0.39 10.79 -0.73
N GLN A 89 1.04 9.76 -1.33
CA GLN A 89 0.49 8.41 -1.49
C GLN A 89 0.58 7.56 -0.22
N LYS A 90 1.15 8.07 0.88
CA LYS A 90 1.21 7.29 2.12
C LYS A 90 -0.19 6.90 2.53
N ARG A 91 -0.38 5.61 2.73
CA ARG A 91 -1.68 5.09 3.18
C ARG A 91 -2.11 5.82 4.43
N LEU A 92 -3.39 6.16 4.48
CA LEU A 92 -3.99 6.69 5.69
C LEU A 92 -3.78 5.66 6.79
N GLY A 93 -2.83 5.92 7.69
CA GLY A 93 -2.66 5.11 8.89
C GLY A 93 -4.01 5.07 9.61
N GLY A 94 -4.37 3.94 10.13
CA GLY A 94 -5.63 3.80 10.84
C GLY A 94 -5.58 2.59 11.76
N ASN A 95 -6.19 2.75 12.92
CA ASN A 95 -6.55 1.62 13.75
C ASN A 95 -7.80 0.94 13.14
N SER A 96 -8.16 -0.21 13.65
CA SER A 96 -9.35 -0.97 13.21
C SER A 96 -10.68 -0.20 13.29
N ARG A 97 -10.70 0.98 13.92
CA ARG A 97 -11.88 1.85 14.08
C ARG A 97 -11.91 3.04 13.11
N SER A 98 -10.89 3.19 12.27
CA SER A 98 -10.84 4.26 11.27
C SER A 98 -11.52 3.79 9.98
N THR A 99 -12.56 4.53 9.55
CA THR A 99 -13.33 4.25 8.33
C THR A 99 -13.40 5.48 7.43
N LEU A 100 -13.80 5.28 6.17
CA LEU A 100 -14.01 6.38 5.23
C LEU A 100 -14.96 7.44 5.82
N GLY A 101 -16.08 7.01 6.42
CA GLY A 101 -17.05 7.92 7.02
C GLY A 101 -16.51 8.71 8.23
N THR A 102 -15.56 8.12 9.00
CA THR A 102 -14.95 8.83 10.14
C THR A 102 -13.92 9.85 9.68
N ILE A 103 -13.12 9.51 8.65
CA ILE A 103 -12.04 10.40 8.18
C ILE A 103 -12.57 11.56 7.34
N THR A 104 -13.75 11.41 6.73
CA THR A 104 -14.43 12.46 5.95
C THR A 104 -15.42 13.30 6.79
N ASP A 105 -15.54 13.00 8.09
CA ASP A 105 -16.51 13.61 9.03
C ASP A 105 -17.98 13.43 8.64
N ILE A 106 -18.30 12.56 7.69
CA ILE A 106 -19.68 12.26 7.28
C ILE A 106 -20.41 11.53 8.41
N ASN A 107 -19.73 10.56 9.07
CA ASN A 107 -20.34 9.79 10.16
C ASN A 107 -20.82 10.67 11.32
N SER A 108 -20.17 11.78 11.61
CA SER A 108 -20.61 12.71 12.66
C SER A 108 -21.97 13.33 12.34
N ILE A 109 -22.18 13.71 11.08
CA ILE A 109 -23.42 14.30 10.61
C ILE A 109 -24.52 13.23 10.51
N LEU A 110 -24.20 12.01 10.04
CA LEU A 110 -25.16 10.90 10.01
C LEU A 110 -25.66 10.53 11.41
N ARG A 111 -24.78 10.46 12.40
CA ARG A 111 -25.16 10.21 13.79
C ARG A 111 -26.10 11.28 14.32
N LEU A 112 -25.82 12.54 13.98
CA LEU A 112 -26.71 13.66 14.34
C LEU A 112 -28.07 13.52 13.65
N LEU A 113 -28.08 13.18 12.35
CA LEU A 113 -29.30 12.95 11.57
C LEU A 113 -30.17 11.86 12.21
N PHE A 114 -29.61 10.67 12.51
CA PHE A 114 -30.34 9.59 13.16
C PHE A 114 -30.85 9.96 14.54
N SER A 115 -30.11 10.74 15.34
CA SER A 115 -30.54 11.19 16.65
C SER A 115 -31.69 12.20 16.61
N ARG A 116 -31.91 12.90 15.48
CA ARG A 116 -32.94 13.94 15.33
C ARG A 116 -34.24 13.42 14.69
N VAL A 117 -34.09 12.61 13.64
CA VAL A 117 -35.23 12.18 12.82
C VAL A 117 -35.48 10.66 12.79
N GLY A 118 -34.55 9.88 13.35
CA GLY A 118 -34.69 8.43 13.42
C GLY A 118 -35.78 7.93 14.35
N LYS A 119 -36.39 6.82 14.01
CA LYS A 119 -37.49 6.19 14.77
C LYS A 119 -37.20 4.72 15.04
N PRO A 120 -37.43 4.22 16.28
CA PRO A 120 -37.75 5.01 17.50
C PRO A 120 -36.58 5.92 17.90
N SER A 121 -36.87 7.05 18.54
CA SER A 121 -35.81 7.91 19.09
C SER A 121 -35.16 7.20 20.27
N ILE A 122 -33.83 7.01 20.17
CA ILE A 122 -33.05 6.32 21.20
C ILE A 122 -32.17 7.28 22.01
N GLY A 123 -32.07 8.56 21.60
CA GLY A 123 -31.33 9.60 22.33
C GLY A 123 -30.27 10.31 21.51
N THR A 124 -29.13 10.59 22.14
CA THR A 124 -28.07 11.45 21.57
C THR A 124 -27.25 10.78 20.46
N ALA A 125 -26.57 11.59 19.65
CA ALA A 125 -25.72 11.13 18.54
C ALA A 125 -24.61 10.14 18.97
N ASN A 126 -24.18 10.15 20.23
CA ASN A 126 -23.18 9.23 20.76
C ASN A 126 -23.65 7.75 20.74
N LEU A 127 -24.96 7.52 20.91
CA LEU A 127 -25.54 6.18 20.85
C LEU A 127 -25.42 5.52 19.48
N PHE A 128 -25.14 6.28 18.44
CA PHE A 128 -24.90 5.82 17.08
C PHE A 128 -23.41 5.70 16.72
N SER A 129 -22.52 5.80 17.72
CA SER A 129 -21.09 5.76 17.52
C SER A 129 -20.49 4.43 17.93
N PHE A 130 -19.85 3.72 17.02
CA PHE A 130 -19.07 2.52 17.37
C PHE A 130 -17.76 2.84 18.10
N ASN A 131 -17.41 4.11 18.27
CA ASN A 131 -16.26 4.59 19.05
C ASN A 131 -16.64 5.08 20.46
N ASP A 132 -17.94 5.09 20.76
CA ASP A 132 -18.45 5.49 22.08
C ASP A 132 -18.97 4.25 22.82
N PRO A 133 -18.61 4.05 24.10
CA PRO A 133 -19.10 2.90 24.89
C PRO A 133 -20.61 2.71 24.89
N ALA A 134 -21.37 3.80 24.76
CA ALA A 134 -22.84 3.75 24.76
C ALA A 134 -23.43 3.24 23.45
N GLY A 135 -22.74 3.40 22.31
CA GLY A 135 -23.22 3.01 20.99
C GLY A 135 -22.55 1.78 20.40
N MET A 136 -21.37 1.41 20.92
CA MET A 136 -20.59 0.28 20.38
C MET A 136 -21.20 -1.07 20.74
N CYS A 137 -20.96 -2.07 19.91
CA CYS A 137 -21.24 -3.47 20.26
C CYS A 137 -20.47 -3.87 21.52
N PRO A 138 -21.14 -4.39 22.56
CA PRO A 138 -20.48 -4.72 23.83
C PRO A 138 -19.49 -5.89 23.70
N ASP A 139 -19.66 -6.74 22.67
CA ASP A 139 -18.91 -7.95 22.49
C ASP A 139 -17.59 -7.76 21.72
N CYS A 140 -17.59 -6.95 20.66
CA CYS A 140 -16.36 -6.60 19.90
C CYS A 140 -15.83 -5.20 20.22
N HIS A 141 -16.44 -4.48 21.16
CA HIS A 141 -16.04 -3.12 21.53
C HIS A 141 -15.89 -2.18 20.34
N GLY A 142 -16.78 -2.24 19.35
CA GLY A 142 -16.79 -1.39 18.16
C GLY A 142 -15.79 -1.76 17.06
N VAL A 143 -15.10 -2.90 17.19
CA VAL A 143 -14.14 -3.37 16.15
C VAL A 143 -14.86 -4.02 14.97
N GLY A 144 -16.02 -4.67 15.22
CA GLY A 144 -16.82 -5.38 14.21
C GLY A 144 -16.28 -6.76 13.83
N GLN A 145 -15.11 -7.10 14.32
CA GLN A 145 -14.40 -8.34 14.00
C GLN A 145 -13.83 -8.96 15.27
N LYS A 146 -13.68 -10.28 15.26
CA LYS A 146 -13.00 -11.05 16.31
C LYS A 146 -11.95 -11.95 15.69
N VAL A 147 -10.88 -12.14 16.44
CA VAL A 147 -9.92 -13.19 16.12
C VAL A 147 -10.53 -14.51 16.57
N SER A 148 -10.78 -15.39 15.62
CA SER A 148 -11.34 -16.72 15.85
C SER A 148 -10.32 -17.79 15.52
N VAL A 149 -10.39 -18.90 16.23
CA VAL A 149 -9.52 -20.05 16.01
C VAL A 149 -9.94 -20.76 14.72
N ASP A 150 -8.99 -21.06 13.86
CA ASP A 150 -9.19 -21.83 12.63
C ASP A 150 -9.11 -23.32 12.95
N LEU A 151 -10.27 -23.97 13.15
CA LEU A 151 -10.34 -25.37 13.52
C LEU A 151 -9.78 -26.31 12.47
N VAL A 152 -9.87 -25.96 11.18
CA VAL A 152 -9.32 -26.78 10.09
C VAL A 152 -7.80 -26.84 10.15
N LYS A 153 -7.18 -25.74 10.60
CA LYS A 153 -5.74 -25.69 10.79
C LYS A 153 -5.30 -26.17 12.16
N LEU A 154 -6.18 -26.13 13.15
CA LEU A 154 -5.86 -26.51 14.55
C LEU A 154 -5.97 -28.00 14.79
N LEU A 155 -6.91 -28.70 14.14
CA LEU A 155 -7.21 -30.12 14.33
C LEU A 155 -7.07 -30.91 13.05
N ASP A 156 -6.42 -32.08 13.13
CA ASP A 156 -6.42 -33.08 12.07
C ASP A 156 -7.48 -34.16 12.40
N PRO A 157 -8.64 -34.16 11.72
CA PRO A 157 -9.73 -35.08 12.05
C PRO A 157 -9.37 -36.57 11.80
N ASN A 158 -8.35 -36.86 11.00
CA ASN A 158 -7.95 -38.22 10.68
C ASN A 158 -6.94 -38.82 11.68
N LYS A 159 -6.52 -38.04 12.67
CA LYS A 159 -5.63 -38.45 13.75
C LYS A 159 -6.36 -38.56 15.09
N SER A 160 -5.83 -39.39 15.98
CA SER A 160 -6.19 -39.45 17.38
C SER A 160 -5.36 -38.47 18.21
N LEU A 161 -5.77 -38.21 19.46
CA LEU A 161 -4.96 -37.38 20.39
C LEU A 161 -3.54 -37.93 20.54
N LYS A 162 -3.37 -39.25 20.57
CA LYS A 162 -2.07 -39.92 20.67
C LYS A 162 -1.23 -39.76 19.40
N GLU A 163 -1.86 -39.64 18.25
CA GLU A 163 -1.20 -39.43 16.96
C GLU A 163 -0.93 -37.95 16.67
N GLY A 164 -1.29 -37.05 17.60
CA GLY A 164 -1.06 -35.62 17.48
C GLY A 164 -2.13 -34.91 16.64
N ALA A 165 -3.39 -35.17 16.92
CA ALA A 165 -4.51 -34.51 16.24
C ALA A 165 -4.53 -32.98 16.46
N ILE A 166 -3.99 -32.47 17.57
CA ILE A 166 -3.90 -31.03 17.83
C ILE A 166 -2.60 -30.49 17.26
N LEU A 167 -2.69 -29.67 16.21
CA LEU A 167 -1.53 -29.25 15.40
C LEU A 167 -0.76 -28.04 15.97
N PHE A 168 -1.32 -27.34 16.95
CA PHE A 168 -0.61 -26.21 17.56
C PHE A 168 0.50 -26.69 18.51
N PRO A 169 1.75 -26.22 18.38
CA PRO A 169 2.91 -26.79 19.08
C PRO A 169 2.81 -26.86 20.60
N THR A 170 2.11 -25.93 21.23
CA THR A 170 1.92 -25.93 22.71
C THR A 170 1.08 -27.11 23.19
N PHE A 171 0.27 -27.70 22.34
CA PHE A 171 -0.57 -28.86 22.60
C PHE A 171 -0.06 -30.14 21.93
N SER A 172 1.23 -30.17 21.56
CA SER A 172 1.86 -31.37 21.01
C SER A 172 1.82 -32.55 21.97
N VAL A 173 1.85 -33.77 21.45
CA VAL A 173 1.86 -35.01 22.21
C VAL A 173 2.92 -34.94 23.33
N ASP A 174 2.57 -35.44 24.50
CA ASP A 174 3.40 -35.42 25.74
C ASP A 174 3.70 -34.03 26.31
N SER A 175 3.12 -32.96 25.74
CA SER A 175 3.23 -31.62 26.35
C SER A 175 2.35 -31.51 27.60
N TRP A 176 2.71 -30.56 28.49
CA TRP A 176 1.92 -30.28 29.69
C TRP A 176 0.44 -30.03 29.39
N TYR A 177 0.11 -29.27 28.33
CA TYR A 177 -1.27 -28.96 27.94
C TYR A 177 -1.98 -30.12 27.25
N TRP A 178 -1.26 -30.98 26.52
CA TRP A 178 -1.83 -32.19 25.91
C TRP A 178 -2.33 -33.17 27.01
N ASN A 179 -1.65 -33.26 28.13
CA ASN A 179 -2.04 -34.13 29.28
C ASN A 179 -3.45 -33.78 29.77
N TYR A 180 -3.90 -32.54 29.71
CA TYR A 180 -5.26 -32.15 30.10
C TYR A 180 -6.33 -32.82 29.24
N TYR A 181 -6.06 -33.10 27.98
CA TYR A 181 -6.98 -33.77 27.08
C TYR A 181 -6.83 -35.31 27.19
N ALA A 182 -5.61 -35.78 27.18
CA ALA A 182 -5.30 -37.22 27.15
C ALA A 182 -5.70 -37.95 28.44
N TYR A 183 -5.56 -37.30 29.61
CA TYR A 183 -5.79 -37.91 30.91
C TYR A 183 -7.01 -37.35 31.65
N SER A 184 -7.88 -36.59 30.96
CA SER A 184 -9.12 -36.07 31.53
C SER A 184 -10.19 -37.12 31.82
N GLY A 185 -10.09 -38.27 31.19
CA GLY A 185 -11.13 -39.32 31.25
C GLY A 185 -12.33 -39.07 30.31
N PHE A 186 -12.33 -37.98 29.57
CA PHE A 186 -13.44 -37.65 28.64
C PHE A 186 -13.26 -38.28 27.25
N PHE A 187 -12.04 -38.69 26.89
CA PHE A 187 -11.71 -39.14 25.53
C PHE A 187 -10.93 -40.44 25.52
N ASP A 188 -11.22 -41.30 24.56
CA ASP A 188 -10.30 -42.36 24.17
C ASP A 188 -9.16 -41.77 23.34
N VAL A 189 -7.94 -41.74 23.87
CA VAL A 189 -6.76 -41.14 23.23
C VAL A 189 -6.37 -41.80 21.90
N ASN A 190 -6.83 -43.02 21.62
CA ASN A 190 -6.58 -43.76 20.40
C ASN A 190 -7.69 -43.54 19.34
N LYS A 191 -8.86 -43.03 19.76
CA LYS A 191 -9.98 -42.75 18.86
C LYS A 191 -9.69 -41.54 17.98
N LYS A 192 -9.95 -41.62 16.68
CA LYS A 192 -9.74 -40.49 15.76
C LYS A 192 -10.79 -39.41 16.01
N ILE A 193 -10.39 -38.15 15.84
CA ILE A 193 -11.28 -36.98 16.11
C ILE A 193 -12.56 -37.04 15.24
N LYS A 194 -12.48 -37.53 13.99
CA LYS A 194 -13.65 -37.70 13.12
C LYS A 194 -14.66 -38.73 13.62
N ASP A 195 -14.25 -39.63 14.47
CA ASP A 195 -15.10 -40.70 15.02
C ASP A 195 -15.68 -40.32 16.40
N TYR A 196 -15.41 -39.12 16.92
CA TYR A 196 -15.96 -38.59 18.16
C TYR A 196 -17.49 -38.42 18.05
N THR A 197 -18.20 -38.62 19.14
CA THR A 197 -19.60 -38.20 19.22
C THR A 197 -19.68 -36.68 19.28
N ASP A 198 -20.87 -36.12 18.99
CA ASP A 198 -21.08 -34.66 19.08
C ASP A 198 -20.75 -34.14 20.49
N GLU A 199 -21.05 -34.91 21.55
CA GLU A 199 -20.76 -34.56 22.94
C GLU A 199 -19.24 -34.58 23.22
N GLU A 200 -18.53 -35.61 22.76
CA GLU A 200 -17.07 -35.68 22.88
C GLU A 200 -16.40 -34.54 22.12
N TYR A 201 -16.89 -34.24 20.92
CA TYR A 201 -16.35 -33.17 20.10
C TYR A 201 -16.63 -31.78 20.71
N ASP A 202 -17.83 -31.53 21.20
CA ASP A 202 -18.16 -30.29 21.93
C ASP A 202 -17.37 -30.15 23.21
N MET A 203 -17.20 -31.25 23.97
CA MET A 203 -16.36 -31.26 25.17
C MET A 203 -14.90 -30.93 24.84
N LEU A 204 -14.35 -31.48 23.76
CA LEU A 204 -12.99 -31.19 23.32
C LEU A 204 -12.84 -29.70 22.96
N LEU A 205 -13.79 -29.11 22.28
CA LEU A 205 -13.72 -27.75 21.79
C LEU A 205 -14.15 -26.70 22.82
N HIS A 206 -15.23 -26.95 23.55
CA HIS A 206 -15.95 -25.92 24.31
C HIS A 206 -16.08 -26.19 25.81
N GLY A 207 -15.69 -27.36 26.31
CA GLY A 207 -15.81 -27.70 27.72
C GLY A 207 -15.26 -26.61 28.65
N LYS A 208 -16.01 -26.26 29.73
CA LYS A 208 -15.65 -25.14 30.60
C LYS A 208 -15.72 -25.53 32.09
N ASP A 209 -14.68 -25.16 32.82
CA ASP A 209 -14.61 -25.12 34.28
C ASP A 209 -14.97 -26.44 34.99
N ILE A 210 -14.62 -27.60 34.40
CA ILE A 210 -14.89 -28.91 34.95
C ILE A 210 -13.70 -29.32 35.82
N LYS A 211 -13.92 -29.60 37.10
CA LYS A 211 -12.88 -30.12 37.99
C LYS A 211 -12.60 -31.58 37.64
N VAL A 212 -11.38 -31.89 37.31
CA VAL A 212 -10.88 -33.23 36.97
C VAL A 212 -9.67 -33.60 37.82
N PHE A 213 -9.56 -34.89 38.12
CA PHE A 213 -8.34 -35.45 38.71
C PHE A 213 -7.55 -36.09 37.59
N LEU A 214 -6.38 -35.57 37.29
CA LEU A 214 -5.51 -36.04 36.21
C LEU A 214 -4.47 -37.03 36.82
N GLU A 215 -4.44 -38.22 36.29
CA GLU A 215 -3.37 -39.21 36.58
C GLU A 215 -2.44 -39.25 35.38
N THR A 216 -1.35 -38.50 35.44
CA THR A 216 -0.39 -38.38 34.34
C THR A 216 0.89 -39.14 34.66
N PRO A 217 1.73 -39.49 33.67
CA PRO A 217 3.04 -40.08 33.91
C PRO A 217 3.98 -39.24 34.81
N MET A 218 3.69 -37.93 34.93
CA MET A 218 4.45 -36.99 35.75
C MET A 218 3.91 -36.87 37.19
N GLY A 219 2.81 -37.53 37.52
CA GLY A 219 2.15 -37.48 38.84
C GLY A 219 0.67 -37.13 38.72
N SER A 220 -0.03 -37.23 39.86
CA SER A 220 -1.47 -36.96 39.96
C SER A 220 -1.73 -35.57 40.45
N MET A 221 -2.74 -34.88 39.87
CA MET A 221 -3.08 -33.52 40.25
C MET A 221 -4.57 -33.19 40.02
N ASN A 222 -5.09 -32.30 40.87
CA ASN A 222 -6.38 -31.69 40.61
C ASN A 222 -6.23 -30.55 39.57
N ALA A 223 -7.05 -30.55 38.54
CA ALA A 223 -7.03 -29.55 37.50
C ALA A 223 -8.43 -29.09 37.13
N THR A 224 -8.54 -27.93 36.50
CA THR A 224 -9.77 -27.46 35.89
C THR A 224 -9.67 -27.69 34.38
N TYR A 225 -10.54 -28.54 33.84
CA TYR A 225 -10.59 -28.82 32.41
C TYR A 225 -11.18 -27.62 31.67
N GLU A 226 -10.54 -27.22 30.59
CA GLU A 226 -11.02 -26.25 29.60
C GLU A 226 -10.88 -26.85 28.21
N GLY A 227 -11.90 -26.73 27.39
CA GLY A 227 -11.85 -27.10 25.98
C GLY A 227 -10.78 -26.31 25.20
N LEU A 228 -10.46 -26.78 24.03
CA LEU A 228 -9.35 -26.27 23.23
C LEU A 228 -9.50 -24.79 22.85
N ILE A 229 -10.74 -24.34 22.49
CA ILE A 229 -11.01 -22.95 22.10
C ILE A 229 -10.91 -21.98 23.30
N PRO A 230 -11.59 -22.19 24.45
CA PRO A 230 -11.42 -21.35 25.62
C PRO A 230 -9.95 -21.27 26.08
N LYS A 231 -9.26 -22.42 26.09
CA LYS A 231 -7.85 -22.49 26.47
C LYS A 231 -6.95 -21.70 25.54
N PHE A 232 -7.13 -21.84 24.24
CA PHE A 232 -6.38 -21.10 23.22
C PHE A 232 -6.63 -19.59 23.32
N ASN A 233 -7.91 -19.19 23.47
CA ASN A 233 -8.28 -17.79 23.62
C ASN A 233 -7.63 -17.16 24.85
N ARG A 234 -7.68 -17.83 25.99
CA ARG A 234 -7.08 -17.35 27.24
C ARG A 234 -5.56 -17.23 27.15
N LEU A 235 -4.89 -18.20 26.50
CA LEU A 235 -3.42 -18.22 26.40
C LEU A 235 -2.86 -17.23 25.39
N TYR A 236 -3.62 -16.96 24.29
CA TYR A 236 -3.05 -16.26 23.13
C TYR A 236 -3.88 -15.07 22.62
N ILE A 237 -5.20 -15.07 22.75
CA ILE A 237 -6.04 -13.99 22.19
C ILE A 237 -6.37 -12.94 23.26
N GLN A 238 -6.72 -13.37 24.47
CA GLN A 238 -7.14 -12.49 25.57
C GLN A 238 -6.00 -12.12 26.53
N LYS A 239 -4.78 -12.61 26.28
CA LYS A 239 -3.65 -12.37 27.15
C LYS A 239 -3.26 -10.89 27.11
N GLU A 240 -3.30 -10.21 28.25
CA GLU A 240 -2.74 -8.87 28.42
C GLU A 240 -1.20 -8.91 28.31
N GLY A 241 -0.64 -8.04 27.48
CA GLY A 241 0.79 -7.90 27.25
C GLY A 241 1.23 -8.25 25.83
N GLU A 242 2.41 -7.75 25.43
CA GLU A 242 2.95 -7.98 24.10
C GLU A 242 3.46 -9.42 23.93
N MET A 243 2.95 -10.11 22.92
CA MET A 243 3.50 -11.39 22.48
C MET A 243 4.79 -11.19 21.69
N SER A 244 5.77 -12.10 21.87
CA SER A 244 6.94 -12.10 20.99
C SER A 244 6.54 -12.27 19.52
N ALA A 245 7.29 -11.64 18.62
CA ALA A 245 7.01 -11.70 17.18
C ALA A 245 6.93 -13.14 16.64
N SER A 246 7.72 -14.06 17.19
CA SER A 246 7.69 -15.48 16.82
C SER A 246 6.42 -16.19 17.29
N THR A 247 5.92 -15.86 18.48
CA THR A 247 4.66 -16.40 19.01
C THR A 247 3.48 -15.86 18.22
N LYS A 248 3.45 -14.56 17.94
CA LYS A 248 2.42 -13.92 17.12
C LYS A 248 2.33 -14.59 15.75
N LYS A 249 3.45 -14.76 15.04
CA LYS A 249 3.49 -15.42 13.73
C LYS A 249 2.99 -16.87 13.78
N ARG A 250 3.18 -17.58 14.91
CA ARG A 250 2.61 -18.93 15.11
C ARG A 250 1.11 -18.89 15.32
N VAL A 251 0.61 -17.99 16.17
CA VAL A 251 -0.83 -17.81 16.45
C VAL A 251 -1.58 -17.43 15.17
N ASP A 252 -1.05 -16.49 14.39
CA ASP A 252 -1.64 -16.03 13.14
C ASP A 252 -1.87 -17.15 12.11
N LYS A 253 -1.10 -18.25 12.16
CA LYS A 253 -1.32 -19.43 11.29
C LYS A 253 -2.57 -20.22 11.64
N PHE A 254 -2.99 -20.21 12.91
CA PHE A 254 -4.09 -21.01 13.46
C PHE A 254 -5.31 -20.15 13.81
N THR A 255 -5.28 -18.89 13.45
CA THR A 255 -6.39 -17.96 13.66
C THR A 255 -6.80 -17.32 12.36
N HIS A 256 -8.03 -16.88 12.29
CA HIS A 256 -8.54 -16.02 11.24
C HIS A 256 -9.40 -14.90 11.84
N ILE A 257 -9.49 -13.80 11.10
CA ILE A 257 -10.36 -12.69 11.49
C ILE A 257 -11.75 -13.00 10.93
N ALA A 258 -12.76 -13.07 11.80
CA ALA A 258 -14.15 -13.29 11.44
C ALA A 258 -15.00 -12.09 11.87
N PRO A 259 -16.15 -11.82 11.21
CA PRO A 259 -17.13 -10.85 11.69
C PRO A 259 -17.59 -11.22 13.11
N CYS A 260 -17.81 -10.20 13.93
CA CYS A 260 -18.37 -10.41 15.28
C CYS A 260 -19.76 -11.03 15.17
N THR A 261 -19.99 -12.15 15.85
CA THR A 261 -21.27 -12.88 15.78
C THR A 261 -22.45 -12.13 16.39
N THR A 262 -22.18 -11.18 17.31
CA THR A 262 -23.23 -10.38 17.98
C THR A 262 -23.72 -9.22 17.13
N CYS A 263 -22.81 -8.51 16.43
CA CYS A 263 -23.18 -7.36 15.61
C CYS A 263 -23.01 -7.62 14.10
N GLU A 264 -22.67 -8.83 13.71
CA GLU A 264 -22.48 -9.24 12.30
C GLU A 264 -21.58 -8.27 11.49
N GLY A 265 -20.59 -7.66 12.16
CA GLY A 265 -19.68 -6.72 11.54
C GLY A 265 -20.12 -5.24 11.60
N THR A 266 -21.34 -4.91 11.99
CA THR A 266 -21.84 -3.52 12.04
C THR A 266 -21.18 -2.64 13.09
N ARG A 267 -20.49 -3.24 14.09
CA ARG A 267 -19.77 -2.56 15.19
C ARG A 267 -20.66 -1.89 16.23
N LEU A 268 -21.97 -1.81 15.98
CA LEU A 268 -22.92 -1.06 16.79
C LEU A 268 -23.72 -1.98 17.72
N SER A 269 -24.27 -1.40 18.78
CA SER A 269 -25.16 -2.07 19.70
C SER A 269 -26.53 -2.34 19.05
N ALA A 270 -27.26 -3.35 19.54
CA ALA A 270 -28.62 -3.64 19.07
C ALA A 270 -29.57 -2.43 19.25
N GLN A 271 -29.36 -1.61 20.31
CA GLN A 271 -30.11 -0.39 20.52
C GLN A 271 -29.87 0.63 19.40
N ALA A 272 -28.60 0.83 18.99
CA ALA A 272 -28.28 1.73 17.88
C ALA A 272 -28.93 1.28 16.56
N LEU A 273 -28.92 -0.05 16.31
CA LEU A 273 -29.48 -0.64 15.11
C LEU A 273 -31.01 -0.66 15.08
N SER A 274 -31.69 -0.54 16.23
CA SER A 274 -33.16 -0.49 16.29
C SER A 274 -33.78 0.81 15.76
N CYS A 275 -32.97 1.89 15.69
CA CYS A 275 -33.38 3.19 15.19
C CYS A 275 -33.19 3.26 13.66
N THR A 276 -34.26 3.60 12.93
CA THR A 276 -34.29 3.62 11.46
C THR A 276 -34.76 4.96 10.90
N ILE A 277 -34.31 5.29 9.69
CA ILE A 277 -34.87 6.34 8.83
C ILE A 277 -35.31 5.67 7.54
N ASN A 278 -36.58 5.83 7.15
CA ASN A 278 -37.17 5.17 5.98
C ASN A 278 -36.95 3.64 5.98
N GLY A 279 -36.97 3.00 7.16
CA GLY A 279 -36.79 1.57 7.33
C GLY A 279 -35.34 1.03 7.34
N ALA A 280 -34.34 1.87 7.10
CA ALA A 280 -32.95 1.49 7.14
C ALA A 280 -32.25 2.09 8.38
N ASN A 281 -31.39 1.32 9.04
CA ASN A 281 -30.61 1.76 10.19
C ASN A 281 -29.29 2.43 9.76
N ILE A 282 -28.53 2.98 10.72
CA ILE A 282 -27.28 3.69 10.41
C ILE A 282 -26.20 2.77 9.81
N ALA A 283 -26.16 1.49 10.15
CA ALA A 283 -25.23 0.54 9.55
C ALA A 283 -25.59 0.28 8.08
N ASP A 284 -26.88 0.16 7.76
CA ASP A 284 -27.35 0.04 6.37
C ASP A 284 -26.92 1.25 5.56
N PHE A 285 -27.08 2.48 6.10
CA PHE A 285 -26.61 3.71 5.44
C PHE A 285 -25.09 3.71 5.21
N THR A 286 -24.29 3.29 6.18
CA THR A 286 -22.84 3.27 6.02
C THR A 286 -22.33 2.17 5.10
N ALA A 287 -23.10 1.12 4.88
CA ALA A 287 -22.79 0.01 3.98
C ALA A 287 -23.22 0.27 2.52
N MET A 288 -24.09 1.25 2.26
CA MET A 288 -24.46 1.66 0.90
C MET A 288 -23.26 2.25 0.16
N GLN A 289 -23.20 2.05 -1.16
CA GLN A 289 -22.26 2.80 -2.00
C GLN A 289 -22.59 4.29 -1.96
N LEU A 290 -21.55 5.15 -2.10
CA LEU A 290 -21.73 6.59 -1.91
C LEU A 290 -22.76 7.21 -2.86
N ASP A 291 -22.86 6.68 -4.10
CA ASP A 291 -23.88 7.12 -5.08
C ASP A 291 -25.29 6.81 -4.59
N GLU A 292 -25.53 5.58 -4.11
CA GLU A 292 -26.79 5.11 -3.55
C GLU A 292 -27.12 5.86 -2.26
N LEU A 293 -26.15 5.99 -1.36
CA LEU A 293 -26.28 6.70 -0.10
C LEU A 293 -26.70 8.16 -0.33
N LYS A 294 -26.09 8.84 -1.31
CA LYS A 294 -26.46 10.21 -1.66
C LYS A 294 -27.93 10.31 -2.08
N ALA A 295 -28.39 9.39 -2.94
CA ALA A 295 -29.80 9.38 -3.39
C ALA A 295 -30.75 9.09 -2.21
N THR A 296 -30.39 8.13 -1.36
CA THR A 296 -31.19 7.78 -0.16
C THR A 296 -31.28 8.95 0.82
N ILE A 297 -30.18 9.64 1.10
CA ILE A 297 -30.18 10.80 2.00
C ILE A 297 -30.96 11.97 1.40
N ALA A 298 -30.83 12.22 0.10
CA ALA A 298 -31.56 13.29 -0.60
C ALA A 298 -33.08 13.08 -0.60
N SER A 299 -33.54 11.84 -0.41
CA SER A 299 -35.00 11.50 -0.31
C SER A 299 -35.60 11.78 1.05
N ILE A 300 -34.81 12.16 2.06
CA ILE A 300 -35.31 12.47 3.41
C ILE A 300 -35.97 13.85 3.41
N ASP A 301 -37.30 13.86 3.44
CA ASP A 301 -38.10 15.10 3.48
C ASP A 301 -38.52 15.41 4.90
N ASP A 302 -37.65 16.08 5.65
CA ASP A 302 -37.88 16.52 7.02
C ASP A 302 -37.22 17.88 7.26
N PRO A 303 -37.93 18.93 7.73
CA PRO A 303 -37.38 20.26 7.95
C PRO A 303 -36.21 20.29 8.93
N ILE A 304 -36.19 19.40 9.94
CA ILE A 304 -35.11 19.30 10.92
C ILE A 304 -33.87 18.65 10.28
N ALA A 305 -34.10 17.72 9.35
CA ALA A 305 -33.04 17.03 8.63
C ALA A 305 -32.38 17.91 7.55
N ALA A 306 -33.07 18.87 6.96
CA ALA A 306 -32.66 19.60 5.76
C ALA A 306 -31.23 20.16 5.80
N PRO A 307 -30.71 20.80 6.87
CA PRO A 307 -29.32 21.28 6.92
C PRO A 307 -28.30 20.13 6.92
N MET A 308 -28.63 19.02 7.59
CA MET A 308 -27.78 17.81 7.65
C MET A 308 -27.76 17.09 6.31
N VAL A 309 -28.91 16.91 5.68
CA VAL A 309 -29.09 16.35 4.35
C VAL A 309 -28.23 17.12 3.33
N LYS A 310 -28.34 18.45 3.32
CA LYS A 310 -27.53 19.31 2.45
C LYS A 310 -26.02 19.08 2.67
N SER A 311 -25.58 19.14 3.91
CA SER A 311 -24.16 19.01 4.25
C SER A 311 -23.60 17.62 3.88
N VAL A 312 -24.35 16.53 4.11
CA VAL A 312 -23.92 15.19 3.77
C VAL A 312 -23.91 14.98 2.26
N THR A 313 -24.96 15.41 1.54
CA THR A 313 -25.02 15.27 0.08
C THR A 313 -23.92 16.03 -0.65
N GLU A 314 -23.55 17.23 -0.17
CA GLU A 314 -22.42 17.99 -0.70
C GLU A 314 -21.08 17.23 -0.51
N ARG A 315 -20.83 16.69 0.69
CA ARG A 315 -19.62 15.90 0.98
C ARG A 315 -19.56 14.61 0.19
N LEU A 316 -20.69 13.91 0.06
CA LEU A 316 -20.80 12.71 -0.77
C LEU A 316 -20.54 13.04 -2.25
N GLN A 317 -21.06 14.17 -2.76
CA GLN A 317 -20.81 14.59 -4.13
C GLN A 317 -19.32 14.78 -4.39
N HIS A 318 -18.57 15.40 -3.48
CA HIS A 318 -17.12 15.55 -3.63
C HIS A 318 -16.39 14.21 -3.71
N LEU A 319 -16.83 13.20 -2.91
CA LEU A 319 -16.26 11.84 -2.99
C LEU A 319 -16.56 11.17 -4.33
N ILE A 320 -17.77 11.38 -4.86
CA ILE A 320 -18.20 10.86 -6.16
C ILE A 320 -17.43 11.53 -7.29
N ASP A 321 -17.28 12.87 -7.24
CA ASP A 321 -16.58 13.66 -8.25
C ASP A 321 -15.12 13.23 -8.46
N ILE A 322 -14.46 12.69 -7.42
CA ILE A 322 -13.08 12.17 -7.52
C ILE A 322 -13.02 10.66 -7.81
N GLY A 323 -14.15 10.08 -8.25
CA GLY A 323 -14.20 8.67 -8.67
C GLY A 323 -14.25 7.66 -7.53
N LEU A 324 -14.71 8.04 -6.32
CA LEU A 324 -14.86 7.14 -5.18
C LEU A 324 -16.32 6.71 -4.93
N GLY A 325 -17.25 6.94 -5.86
CA GLY A 325 -18.68 6.64 -5.74
C GLY A 325 -19.01 5.18 -5.40
N TYR A 326 -18.14 4.26 -5.83
CA TYR A 326 -18.26 2.82 -5.56
C TYR A 326 -17.91 2.42 -4.12
N MET A 327 -17.35 3.31 -3.32
CA MET A 327 -16.96 3.02 -1.94
C MET A 327 -18.15 3.08 -0.98
N THR A 328 -17.95 2.51 0.23
CA THR A 328 -18.89 2.59 1.35
C THR A 328 -18.24 3.34 2.52
N LEU A 329 -19.08 3.99 3.36
CA LEU A 329 -18.55 4.77 4.49
C LEU A 329 -17.95 3.90 5.60
N ASP A 330 -18.36 2.65 5.73
CA ASP A 330 -17.85 1.67 6.70
C ASP A 330 -16.50 1.07 6.29
N ARG A 331 -16.05 1.29 5.05
CA ARG A 331 -14.77 0.77 4.55
C ARG A 331 -13.61 1.26 5.40
N GLN A 332 -12.80 0.32 5.90
CA GLN A 332 -11.65 0.62 6.75
C GLN A 332 -10.57 1.37 5.97
N THR A 333 -9.98 2.43 6.57
CA THR A 333 -8.93 3.21 5.94
C THR A 333 -7.67 2.39 5.62
N ALA A 334 -7.36 1.38 6.44
CA ALA A 334 -6.24 0.47 6.20
C ALA A 334 -6.40 -0.41 4.94
N SER A 335 -7.63 -0.58 4.43
CA SER A 335 -7.92 -1.34 3.20
C SER A 335 -7.87 -0.50 1.93
N LEU A 336 -7.66 0.81 2.06
CA LEU A 336 -7.56 1.72 0.93
C LEU A 336 -6.22 1.54 0.20
N SER A 337 -6.25 1.58 -1.13
CA SER A 337 -5.04 1.69 -1.95
C SER A 337 -4.35 3.05 -1.71
N GLY A 338 -3.10 3.19 -2.18
CA GLY A 338 -2.37 4.46 -2.11
C GLY A 338 -3.14 5.61 -2.78
N GLY A 339 -3.60 5.41 -4.00
CA GLY A 339 -4.38 6.41 -4.74
C GLY A 339 -5.75 6.70 -4.12
N GLU A 340 -6.47 5.69 -3.59
CA GLU A 340 -7.72 5.91 -2.86
C GLU A 340 -7.48 6.76 -1.60
N SER A 341 -6.43 6.44 -0.84
CA SER A 341 -6.03 7.20 0.37
C SER A 341 -5.70 8.65 0.04
N GLN A 342 -4.98 8.88 -1.04
CA GLN A 342 -4.60 10.21 -1.51
C GLN A 342 -5.84 11.02 -1.90
N ARG A 343 -6.77 10.44 -2.67
CA ARG A 343 -8.04 11.09 -3.03
C ARG A 343 -8.88 11.46 -1.82
N VAL A 344 -8.98 10.56 -0.83
CA VAL A 344 -9.69 10.86 0.43
C VAL A 344 -9.04 12.03 1.20
N LYS A 345 -7.69 12.14 1.20
CA LYS A 345 -6.99 13.31 1.78
C LYS A 345 -7.41 14.62 1.11
N MET A 346 -7.55 14.62 -0.23
CA MET A 346 -7.91 15.81 -1.01
C MET A 346 -9.26 16.42 -0.60
N ILE A 347 -10.25 15.58 -0.28
CA ILE A 347 -11.63 16.03 0.01
C ILE A 347 -11.69 16.95 1.21
N ARG A 348 -10.90 16.71 2.25
CA ARG A 348 -10.85 17.57 3.43
C ARG A 348 -10.56 19.01 3.07
N HIS A 349 -9.76 19.23 2.03
CA HIS A 349 -9.30 20.56 1.62
C HIS A 349 -10.24 21.22 0.62
N LEU A 350 -11.05 20.44 -0.12
CA LEU A 350 -12.06 20.99 -1.02
C LEU A 350 -13.11 21.83 -0.31
N ASN A 351 -13.49 21.43 0.90
CA ASN A 351 -14.47 22.14 1.72
C ASN A 351 -13.86 23.29 2.56
N SER A 352 -12.52 23.43 2.51
CA SER A 352 -11.84 24.53 3.22
C SER A 352 -12.13 25.87 2.55
N SER A 353 -12.44 26.86 3.36
CA SER A 353 -12.53 28.26 2.94
C SER A 353 -11.20 29.00 2.96
N LEU A 354 -10.11 28.30 3.35
CA LEU A 354 -8.76 28.88 3.37
C LEU A 354 -8.27 29.11 1.93
N THR A 355 -7.58 30.22 1.76
CA THR A 355 -6.97 30.65 0.49
C THR A 355 -5.48 30.90 0.69
N ASP A 356 -4.74 31.06 -0.41
CA ASP A 356 -3.28 31.25 -0.43
C ASP A 356 -2.49 30.11 0.24
N LEU A 357 -3.04 28.89 0.21
CA LEU A 357 -2.34 27.69 0.61
C LEU A 357 -1.46 27.17 -0.51
N LEU A 358 -0.41 26.44 -0.14
CA LEU A 358 0.47 25.70 -1.05
C LEU A 358 0.10 24.22 -1.01
N TYR A 359 -0.67 23.75 -1.97
CA TYR A 359 -0.98 22.33 -2.11
C TYR A 359 0.11 21.61 -2.89
N ILE A 360 0.57 20.48 -2.35
CA ILE A 360 1.64 19.68 -2.93
C ILE A 360 1.13 18.25 -3.13
N PHE A 361 1.12 17.79 -4.39
CA PHE A 361 0.63 16.47 -4.79
C PHE A 361 1.77 15.60 -5.32
N ASP A 362 1.77 14.33 -4.91
CA ASP A 362 2.71 13.31 -5.37
C ASP A 362 1.99 12.33 -6.29
N GLU A 363 2.20 12.45 -7.59
CA GLU A 363 1.65 11.59 -8.63
C GLU A 363 0.15 11.25 -8.41
N PRO A 364 -0.74 12.25 -8.39
CA PRO A 364 -2.14 12.04 -8.03
C PRO A 364 -2.95 11.23 -9.05
N SER A 365 -2.43 11.01 -10.26
CA SER A 365 -3.05 10.18 -11.31
C SER A 365 -2.86 8.68 -11.12
N ILE A 366 -1.99 8.26 -10.18
CA ILE A 366 -1.64 6.84 -9.98
C ILE A 366 -2.88 5.95 -9.76
N GLY A 367 -2.93 4.84 -10.52
CA GLY A 367 -4.01 3.86 -10.44
C GLY A 367 -5.37 4.39 -10.93
N LEU A 368 -5.37 5.53 -11.63
CA LEU A 368 -6.56 6.06 -12.26
C LEU A 368 -6.70 5.55 -13.69
N HIS A 369 -7.93 5.19 -14.03
CA HIS A 369 -8.31 5.05 -15.42
C HIS A 369 -8.30 6.43 -16.11
N PRO A 370 -7.95 6.58 -17.41
CA PRO A 370 -7.91 7.88 -18.10
C PRO A 370 -9.18 8.72 -17.93
N ARG A 371 -10.36 8.09 -17.86
CA ARG A 371 -11.62 8.78 -17.55
C ARG A 371 -11.58 9.52 -16.20
N ASP A 372 -10.97 8.93 -15.20
CA ASP A 372 -10.97 9.47 -13.84
C ASP A 372 -9.87 10.54 -13.67
N VAL A 373 -8.83 10.52 -14.50
CA VAL A 373 -7.81 11.60 -14.59
C VAL A 373 -8.44 12.94 -14.94
N HIS A 374 -9.43 12.95 -15.82
CA HIS A 374 -10.15 14.19 -16.16
C HIS A 374 -10.85 14.83 -14.95
N ARG A 375 -11.48 14.02 -14.11
CA ARG A 375 -12.10 14.48 -12.84
C ARG A 375 -11.08 15.02 -11.85
N LEU A 376 -9.91 14.38 -11.76
CA LEU A 376 -8.80 14.87 -10.96
C LEU A 376 -8.34 16.25 -11.45
N ASN A 377 -8.21 16.43 -12.76
CA ASN A 377 -7.81 17.69 -13.38
C ASN A 377 -8.78 18.83 -13.03
N GLU A 378 -10.09 18.58 -13.13
CA GLU A 378 -11.11 19.56 -12.72
C GLU A 378 -10.96 19.97 -11.26
N LEU A 379 -10.59 19.02 -10.40
CA LEU A 379 -10.37 19.26 -8.98
C LEU A 379 -9.16 20.16 -8.73
N LEU A 380 -8.02 19.87 -9.38
CA LEU A 380 -6.81 20.68 -9.27
C LEU A 380 -7.08 22.13 -9.75
N VAL A 381 -7.82 22.27 -10.85
CA VAL A 381 -8.27 23.59 -11.36
C VAL A 381 -9.16 24.31 -10.34
N LYS A 382 -10.15 23.63 -9.75
CA LYS A 382 -11.02 24.21 -8.70
C LYS A 382 -10.22 24.68 -7.48
N LEU A 383 -9.20 23.92 -7.05
CA LEU A 383 -8.33 24.33 -5.93
C LEU A 383 -7.50 25.57 -6.28
N ARG A 384 -6.93 25.63 -7.48
CA ARG A 384 -6.22 26.83 -7.98
C ARG A 384 -7.13 28.06 -8.03
N ASP A 385 -8.32 27.89 -8.60
CA ASP A 385 -9.28 29.01 -8.82
C ASP A 385 -9.82 29.59 -7.50
N LYS A 386 -9.70 28.85 -6.41
CA LYS A 386 -9.90 29.38 -5.04
C LYS A 386 -8.75 30.28 -4.56
N GLY A 387 -7.72 30.52 -5.37
CA GLY A 387 -6.57 31.37 -5.03
C GLY A 387 -5.42 30.64 -4.35
N ASN A 388 -5.30 29.32 -4.52
CA ASN A 388 -4.21 28.51 -3.99
C ASN A 388 -3.10 28.27 -5.01
N THR A 389 -1.89 28.01 -4.52
CA THR A 389 -0.76 27.55 -5.34
C THR A 389 -0.73 26.04 -5.33
N ILE A 390 -0.60 25.41 -6.50
CA ILE A 390 -0.64 23.96 -6.64
C ILE A 390 0.69 23.49 -7.26
N LEU A 391 1.43 22.64 -6.52
CA LEU A 391 2.60 21.95 -7.04
C LEU A 391 2.26 20.48 -7.21
N VAL A 392 2.55 19.91 -8.36
CA VAL A 392 2.28 18.50 -8.68
C VAL A 392 3.54 17.87 -9.23
N VAL A 393 3.98 16.77 -8.66
CA VAL A 393 4.95 15.86 -9.26
C VAL A 393 4.16 14.88 -10.10
N GLU A 394 4.39 14.84 -11.41
CA GLU A 394 3.56 14.04 -12.32
C GLU A 394 4.27 13.61 -13.60
N HIS A 395 3.76 12.50 -14.16
CA HIS A 395 4.21 11.90 -15.42
C HIS A 395 3.08 11.67 -16.43
N ASP A 396 1.83 11.77 -15.99
CA ASP A 396 0.65 11.55 -16.83
C ASP A 396 0.48 12.72 -17.83
N PRO A 397 0.40 12.46 -19.16
CA PRO A 397 0.27 13.50 -20.18
C PRO A 397 -0.96 14.38 -19.99
N ASP A 398 -2.11 13.80 -19.58
CA ASP A 398 -3.36 14.53 -19.43
C ASP A 398 -3.32 15.46 -18.21
N VAL A 399 -2.56 15.10 -17.16
CA VAL A 399 -2.33 16.00 -16.03
C VAL A 399 -1.31 17.09 -16.41
N ILE A 400 -0.22 16.75 -17.08
CA ILE A 400 0.78 17.74 -17.53
C ILE A 400 0.12 18.83 -18.40
N LYS A 401 -0.87 18.46 -19.19
CA LYS A 401 -1.59 19.37 -20.10
C LYS A 401 -2.32 20.52 -19.41
N ILE A 402 -2.77 20.36 -18.16
CA ILE A 402 -3.48 21.43 -17.44
C ILE A 402 -2.56 22.40 -16.71
N ALA A 403 -1.23 22.22 -16.80
CA ALA A 403 -0.27 23.08 -16.14
C ALA A 403 -0.32 24.52 -16.66
N ASP A 404 -0.36 25.48 -15.73
CA ASP A 404 -0.06 26.88 -16.03
C ASP A 404 1.45 27.09 -16.20
N HIS A 405 2.26 26.27 -15.54
CA HIS A 405 3.71 26.33 -15.49
C HIS A 405 4.29 24.94 -15.36
N ILE A 406 5.35 24.62 -16.10
CA ILE A 406 6.01 23.31 -16.06
C ILE A 406 7.48 23.48 -15.76
N VAL A 407 7.98 22.59 -14.92
CA VAL A 407 9.41 22.45 -14.59
C VAL A 407 9.82 21.03 -14.92
N ASP A 408 10.67 20.87 -15.95
CA ASP A 408 11.20 19.55 -16.35
C ASP A 408 12.59 19.36 -15.74
N VAL A 409 12.76 18.27 -14.97
CA VAL A 409 13.95 17.98 -14.16
C VAL A 409 14.68 16.78 -14.73
N GLY A 410 15.98 16.91 -14.95
CA GLY A 410 16.78 15.87 -15.60
C GLY A 410 18.27 16.16 -15.54
N PRO A 411 19.03 15.77 -16.61
CA PRO A 411 18.56 14.98 -17.76
C PRO A 411 18.36 13.49 -17.46
N HIS A 412 19.04 12.96 -16.41
CA HIS A 412 19.05 11.57 -16.02
C HIS A 412 18.65 11.38 -14.53
N ALA A 413 18.75 10.16 -14.05
CA ALA A 413 18.48 9.81 -12.64
C ALA A 413 19.75 9.93 -11.76
N GLY A 414 19.55 10.05 -10.44
CA GLY A 414 20.61 10.03 -9.44
C GLY A 414 21.64 11.15 -9.62
N LYS A 415 22.92 10.83 -9.54
CA LYS A 415 24.06 11.81 -9.63
C LYS A 415 24.11 12.57 -10.96
N HIS A 416 23.51 12.03 -12.00
CA HIS A 416 23.46 12.62 -13.35
C HIS A 416 22.15 13.38 -13.62
N GLY A 417 21.33 13.53 -12.60
CA GLY A 417 20.11 14.35 -12.60
C GLY A 417 20.29 15.63 -11.79
N GLY A 418 19.20 16.16 -11.27
CA GLY A 418 19.21 17.30 -10.36
C GLY A 418 19.34 18.66 -11.03
N GLU A 419 19.18 18.75 -12.36
CA GLU A 419 19.23 19.98 -13.13
C GLU A 419 17.85 20.33 -13.67
N ILE A 420 17.60 21.62 -13.87
CA ILE A 420 16.40 22.12 -14.56
C ILE A 420 16.67 22.08 -16.07
N GLN A 421 15.93 21.23 -16.79
CA GLN A 421 16.06 21.07 -18.23
C GLN A 421 15.15 22.04 -19.01
N PHE A 422 13.99 22.36 -18.42
CA PHE A 422 13.02 23.28 -19.05
C PHE A 422 12.15 23.94 -17.99
N VAL A 423 11.78 25.20 -18.26
CA VAL A 423 10.79 25.96 -17.50
C VAL A 423 9.93 26.74 -18.49
N GLY A 424 8.61 26.56 -18.44
CA GLY A 424 7.71 27.24 -19.37
C GLY A 424 6.28 26.73 -19.42
N SER A 425 5.59 26.99 -20.52
CA SER A 425 4.25 26.52 -20.76
C SER A 425 4.22 25.11 -21.39
N TYR A 426 3.05 24.44 -21.37
CA TYR A 426 2.85 23.16 -22.04
C TYR A 426 3.18 23.23 -23.55
N THR A 427 2.75 24.30 -24.22
CA THR A 427 3.00 24.50 -25.67
C THR A 427 4.48 24.67 -26.00
N ASP A 428 5.26 25.23 -25.09
CA ASP A 428 6.70 25.41 -25.27
C ASP A 428 7.46 24.11 -24.96
N LEU A 429 6.99 23.34 -23.96
CA LEU A 429 7.53 22.01 -23.65
C LEU A 429 7.42 21.05 -24.85
N LEU A 430 6.29 21.06 -25.56
CA LEU A 430 6.10 20.24 -26.77
C LEU A 430 7.09 20.55 -27.90
N LYS A 431 7.68 21.74 -27.90
CA LYS A 431 8.70 22.18 -28.88
C LYS A 431 10.13 22.00 -28.36
N SER A 432 10.28 21.64 -27.08
CA SER A 432 11.58 21.50 -26.45
C SER A 432 12.29 20.21 -26.87
N ASP A 433 13.60 20.18 -26.72
CA ASP A 433 14.41 18.99 -27.01
C ASP A 433 14.56 18.06 -25.80
N THR A 434 13.76 18.30 -24.74
CA THR A 434 13.77 17.47 -23.53
C THR A 434 13.16 16.08 -23.79
N LEU A 435 13.51 15.11 -22.94
CA LEU A 435 12.90 13.76 -23.01
C LEU A 435 11.37 13.86 -22.85
N THR A 436 10.91 14.63 -21.87
CA THR A 436 9.48 14.81 -21.64
C THR A 436 8.77 15.40 -22.85
N GLY A 437 9.32 16.47 -23.47
CA GLY A 437 8.74 17.09 -24.66
C GLY A 437 8.64 16.12 -25.84
N LYS A 438 9.65 15.27 -26.04
CA LYS A 438 9.67 14.27 -27.12
C LYS A 438 8.63 13.16 -26.94
N PHE A 439 8.35 12.75 -25.70
CA PHE A 439 7.48 11.62 -25.40
C PHE A 439 6.02 12.00 -25.16
N LEU A 440 5.72 13.28 -24.84
CA LEU A 440 4.36 13.74 -24.53
C LEU A 440 3.32 13.50 -25.66
N ASN A 441 3.75 13.54 -26.91
CA ASN A 441 2.88 13.31 -28.08
C ASN A 441 3.12 11.95 -28.73
N ARG A 442 3.95 11.08 -28.12
CA ARG A 442 4.30 9.80 -28.70
C ARG A 442 3.46 8.70 -28.07
N HIS A 443 2.58 8.11 -28.86
CA HIS A 443 1.87 6.89 -28.49
C HIS A 443 2.48 5.69 -29.22
N LEU A 444 2.61 4.58 -28.49
CA LEU A 444 3.03 3.34 -29.12
C LEU A 444 1.92 2.81 -30.04
N PRO A 445 2.27 2.23 -31.20
CA PRO A 445 1.28 1.63 -32.10
C PRO A 445 0.57 0.47 -31.41
N ILE A 446 -0.68 0.24 -31.78
CA ILE A 446 -1.44 -0.92 -31.32
C ILE A 446 -0.83 -2.21 -31.88
N ASN A 447 -0.72 -3.23 -31.05
CA ASN A 447 -0.23 -4.55 -31.45
C ASN A 447 -1.18 -5.19 -32.49
N SER A 448 -0.78 -5.14 -33.76
CA SER A 448 -1.53 -5.70 -34.88
C SER A 448 -1.27 -7.19 -35.12
N LYS A 449 -0.29 -7.77 -34.43
CA LYS A 449 0.13 -9.18 -34.56
C LYS A 449 0.31 -9.82 -33.20
N PRO A 450 -0.76 -9.99 -32.42
CA PRO A 450 -0.66 -10.60 -31.10
C PRO A 450 -0.19 -12.05 -31.19
N ARG A 451 0.54 -12.49 -30.18
CA ARG A 451 0.97 -13.90 -30.07
C ARG A 451 -0.25 -14.80 -29.90
N GLN A 452 -0.16 -16.01 -30.46
CA GLN A 452 -1.23 -16.99 -30.27
C GLN A 452 -1.04 -17.72 -28.94
N PRO A 453 -2.13 -17.92 -28.15
CA PRO A 453 -2.07 -18.61 -26.88
C PRO A 453 -1.77 -20.10 -27.03
N LYS A 454 -0.95 -20.66 -26.13
CA LYS A 454 -0.69 -22.11 -26.08
C LYS A 454 -1.65 -22.85 -25.14
N GLY A 455 -2.82 -22.33 -24.91
CA GLY A 455 -3.85 -22.85 -24.03
C GLY A 455 -4.36 -21.77 -23.08
N PHE A 456 -5.23 -22.15 -22.16
CA PHE A 456 -5.87 -21.22 -21.22
C PHE A 456 -5.74 -21.71 -19.78
N LEU A 457 -5.70 -20.75 -18.86
CA LEU A 457 -5.89 -20.90 -17.42
C LEU A 457 -7.29 -20.35 -17.14
N THR A 458 -8.23 -21.24 -16.83
CA THR A 458 -9.63 -20.86 -16.61
C THR A 458 -9.91 -20.80 -15.13
N THR A 459 -10.50 -19.70 -14.65
CA THR A 459 -10.92 -19.60 -13.26
C THR A 459 -12.26 -20.28 -13.02
N GLU A 460 -12.54 -20.68 -11.78
CA GLU A 460 -13.90 -21.01 -11.39
C GLU A 460 -14.79 -19.76 -11.49
N LYS A 461 -16.11 -19.98 -11.66
CA LYS A 461 -17.09 -18.91 -11.61
C LYS A 461 -17.11 -18.27 -10.22
N SER A 462 -17.12 -16.95 -10.18
CA SER A 462 -17.03 -16.21 -8.93
C SER A 462 -17.98 -15.03 -8.88
N SER A 463 -18.70 -14.92 -7.75
CA SER A 463 -19.50 -13.76 -7.36
C SER A 463 -18.92 -13.07 -6.12
N ARG A 464 -17.60 -13.14 -5.95
CA ARG A 464 -16.91 -12.58 -4.78
C ARG A 464 -16.87 -11.05 -4.85
N PHE A 465 -17.22 -10.39 -3.75
CA PHE A 465 -17.35 -8.93 -3.66
C PHE A 465 -18.32 -8.38 -4.73
N ASN A 466 -17.81 -7.57 -5.67
CA ASN A 466 -18.61 -6.99 -6.74
C ASN A 466 -18.65 -7.82 -8.03
N LEU A 467 -17.95 -8.95 -8.11
CA LEU A 467 -17.97 -9.83 -9.29
C LEU A 467 -19.34 -10.48 -9.47
N LYS A 468 -19.80 -10.57 -10.72
CA LYS A 468 -21.15 -11.06 -11.09
C LYS A 468 -21.08 -12.38 -11.84
N ASP A 469 -20.84 -13.46 -11.14
CA ASP A 469 -20.75 -14.84 -11.68
C ASP A 469 -19.82 -14.95 -12.90
N ILE A 470 -18.66 -14.25 -12.79
CA ILE A 470 -17.70 -14.21 -13.88
C ILE A 470 -16.71 -15.39 -13.83
N GLN A 471 -16.31 -15.81 -15.02
CA GLN A 471 -15.25 -16.77 -15.25
C GLN A 471 -14.28 -16.15 -16.26
N ALA A 472 -13.00 -16.09 -15.95
CA ALA A 472 -11.98 -15.54 -16.83
C ALA A 472 -11.16 -16.66 -17.48
N ASN A 473 -10.85 -16.48 -18.78
CA ASN A 473 -9.96 -17.36 -19.53
C ASN A 473 -8.65 -16.63 -19.81
N ILE A 474 -7.63 -16.90 -19.03
CA ILE A 474 -6.32 -16.25 -19.16
C ILE A 474 -5.42 -17.10 -20.08
N PRO A 475 -5.02 -16.56 -21.23
CA PRO A 475 -4.17 -17.27 -22.17
C PRO A 475 -2.77 -17.55 -21.61
N LYS A 476 -2.21 -18.73 -21.94
CA LYS A 476 -0.86 -19.14 -21.54
C LYS A 476 0.21 -18.63 -22.50
N GLU A 477 1.38 -18.29 -21.94
CA GLU A 477 2.62 -17.95 -22.63
C GLU A 477 2.49 -16.70 -23.53
N ILE A 478 1.60 -15.79 -23.18
CA ILE A 478 1.45 -14.49 -23.81
C ILE A 478 1.28 -13.38 -22.76
N LEU A 479 1.25 -12.13 -23.20
CA LEU A 479 0.95 -10.95 -22.37
C LEU A 479 -0.56 -10.72 -22.31
N THR A 480 -1.15 -10.93 -21.15
CA THR A 480 -2.55 -10.56 -20.86
C THR A 480 -2.60 -9.29 -20.03
N VAL A 481 -3.34 -8.29 -20.49
CA VAL A 481 -3.60 -7.06 -19.72
C VAL A 481 -5.02 -7.08 -19.19
N VAL A 482 -5.17 -6.93 -17.87
CA VAL A 482 -6.46 -6.80 -17.18
C VAL A 482 -6.71 -5.32 -16.91
N THR A 483 -7.71 -4.75 -17.55
CA THR A 483 -8.02 -3.32 -17.48
C THR A 483 -9.46 -3.05 -17.08
N GLY A 484 -9.87 -1.79 -17.04
CA GLY A 484 -11.20 -1.31 -16.65
C GLY A 484 -11.16 -0.22 -15.60
N VAL A 485 -12.27 0.45 -15.36
CA VAL A 485 -12.37 1.58 -14.42
C VAL A 485 -12.03 1.20 -12.97
N ALA A 486 -11.78 2.20 -12.12
CA ALA A 486 -11.55 1.98 -10.69
C ALA A 486 -12.77 1.29 -10.05
N GLY A 487 -12.53 0.29 -9.20
CA GLY A 487 -13.61 -0.49 -8.55
C GLY A 487 -14.35 -1.47 -9.46
N SER A 488 -13.93 -1.71 -10.72
CA SER A 488 -14.58 -2.68 -11.62
C SER A 488 -14.35 -4.16 -11.25
N GLY A 489 -13.43 -4.45 -10.30
CA GLY A 489 -13.19 -5.81 -9.82
C GLY A 489 -11.88 -6.47 -10.29
N LYS A 490 -10.98 -5.74 -10.98
CA LYS A 490 -9.69 -6.25 -11.48
C LYS A 490 -8.86 -6.98 -10.41
N SER A 491 -8.57 -6.29 -9.31
CA SER A 491 -7.79 -6.86 -8.20
C SER A 491 -8.53 -8.04 -7.53
N THR A 492 -9.86 -8.00 -7.48
CA THR A 492 -10.66 -9.12 -6.97
C THR A 492 -10.51 -10.35 -7.87
N LEU A 493 -10.62 -10.18 -9.19
CA LEU A 493 -10.47 -11.27 -10.15
C LEU A 493 -9.08 -11.91 -10.05
N ILE A 494 -8.02 -11.10 -10.02
CA ILE A 494 -6.65 -11.61 -10.05
C ILE A 494 -6.18 -12.07 -8.67
N HIS A 495 -6.28 -11.24 -7.64
CA HIS A 495 -5.71 -11.58 -6.31
C HIS A 495 -6.62 -12.48 -5.47
N SER A 496 -7.96 -12.41 -5.62
CA SER A 496 -8.88 -13.15 -4.77
C SER A 496 -9.46 -14.41 -5.43
N VAL A 497 -9.49 -14.49 -6.76
CA VAL A 497 -10.01 -15.64 -7.51
C VAL A 497 -8.85 -16.37 -8.17
N PHE A 498 -8.18 -15.77 -9.14
CA PHE A 498 -7.12 -16.43 -9.91
C PHE A 498 -5.96 -16.95 -9.05
N LEU A 499 -5.40 -16.10 -8.17
CA LEU A 499 -4.27 -16.47 -7.31
C LEU A 499 -4.61 -17.58 -6.29
N LYS A 500 -5.88 -17.74 -5.94
CA LYS A 500 -6.34 -18.85 -5.08
C LYS A 500 -6.21 -20.20 -5.78
N GLU A 501 -6.45 -20.23 -7.09
CA GLU A 501 -6.37 -21.43 -7.92
C GLU A 501 -4.95 -21.71 -8.41
N TYR A 502 -4.17 -20.64 -8.61
CA TYR A 502 -2.78 -20.69 -9.08
C TYR A 502 -1.84 -20.06 -8.04
N PRO A 503 -1.68 -20.66 -6.85
CA PRO A 503 -0.92 -20.05 -5.72
C PRO A 503 0.58 -19.96 -5.98
N ASP A 504 1.12 -20.68 -6.95
CA ASP A 504 2.53 -20.65 -7.34
C ASP A 504 2.88 -19.47 -8.27
N ALA A 505 1.90 -18.65 -8.65
CA ALA A 505 2.12 -17.46 -9.45
C ALA A 505 3.00 -16.44 -8.70
N ILE A 506 3.93 -15.83 -9.44
CA ILE A 506 4.86 -14.82 -8.92
C ILE A 506 4.16 -13.47 -8.96
N VAL A 507 3.87 -12.91 -7.79
CA VAL A 507 3.21 -11.60 -7.67
C VAL A 507 4.26 -10.52 -7.50
N ILE A 508 4.20 -9.52 -8.38
CA ILE A 508 5.07 -8.33 -8.39
C ILE A 508 4.17 -7.11 -8.21
N ASP A 509 4.02 -6.68 -6.97
CA ASP A 509 3.20 -5.56 -6.55
C ASP A 509 4.04 -4.44 -5.90
N GLN A 510 3.42 -3.30 -5.62
CA GLN A 510 4.04 -2.15 -4.97
C GLN A 510 4.16 -2.29 -3.45
N SER A 511 3.73 -3.40 -2.86
CA SER A 511 3.87 -3.61 -1.41
C SER A 511 5.34 -3.54 -1.01
N ALA A 512 5.62 -2.98 0.15
CA ALA A 512 6.98 -2.99 0.69
C ALA A 512 7.51 -4.43 0.66
N ALA A 513 8.68 -4.63 0.06
CA ALA A 513 9.38 -5.90 0.18
C ALA A 513 9.43 -6.20 1.68
N HIS A 514 8.95 -7.37 2.13
CA HIS A 514 8.90 -7.76 3.55
C HIS A 514 10.31 -7.75 4.14
N ALA A 515 10.81 -6.58 4.42
CA ALA A 515 12.16 -6.29 4.80
C ALA A 515 12.13 -5.62 6.17
N ASN A 516 13.06 -6.00 7.01
CA ASN A 516 13.27 -5.29 8.26
C ASN A 516 13.91 -3.91 7.95
N ILE A 517 13.95 -3.03 8.93
CA ILE A 517 14.52 -1.68 8.84
C ILE A 517 15.98 -1.64 8.31
N ARG A 518 16.67 -2.79 8.30
CA ARG A 518 18.06 -2.96 7.86
C ARG A 518 18.20 -3.48 6.43
N SER A 519 17.10 -3.82 5.79
CA SER A 519 17.12 -4.39 4.43
C SER A 519 17.47 -3.33 3.40
N ASN A 520 18.30 -3.73 2.43
CA ASN A 520 18.74 -2.92 1.30
C ASN A 520 18.78 -3.79 0.01
N PRO A 521 18.98 -3.23 -1.18
CA PRO A 521 19.07 -3.98 -2.43
C PRO A 521 20.07 -5.13 -2.38
N ALA A 522 21.26 -4.93 -1.81
CA ALA A 522 22.27 -5.99 -1.70
C ALA A 522 21.81 -7.18 -0.83
N THR A 523 21.09 -6.93 0.26
CA THR A 523 20.55 -8.01 1.11
C THR A 523 19.34 -8.69 0.50
N TYR A 524 18.48 -7.91 -0.17
CA TYR A 524 17.26 -8.42 -0.79
C TYR A 524 17.55 -9.35 -1.97
N THR A 525 18.49 -8.98 -2.82
CA THR A 525 18.91 -9.78 -3.99
C THR A 525 19.86 -10.92 -3.63
N GLY A 526 20.37 -10.95 -2.38
CA GLY A 526 21.26 -11.97 -1.86
C GLY A 526 22.72 -11.77 -2.25
N ILE A 527 23.13 -10.63 -2.83
CA ILE A 527 24.54 -10.37 -3.18
C ILE A 527 25.39 -9.98 -1.96
N MET A 528 24.78 -9.61 -0.85
CA MET A 528 25.53 -9.21 0.36
C MET A 528 26.43 -10.34 0.89
N ASP A 529 26.00 -11.60 0.82
CA ASP A 529 26.81 -12.73 1.28
C ASP A 529 28.05 -12.98 0.39
N PRO A 530 27.95 -13.02 -0.95
CA PRO A 530 29.12 -13.00 -1.82
C PRO A 530 30.06 -11.82 -1.58
N ILE A 531 29.52 -10.60 -1.41
CA ILE A 531 30.35 -9.40 -1.12
C ILE A 531 31.15 -9.60 0.18
N ARG A 532 30.48 -10.02 1.27
CA ARG A 532 31.19 -10.30 2.55
C ARG A 532 32.28 -11.35 2.41
N LYS A 533 32.04 -12.41 1.63
CA LYS A 533 33.05 -13.44 1.35
C LYS A 533 34.23 -12.90 0.56
N ALA A 534 33.98 -12.00 -0.40
CA ALA A 534 35.07 -11.35 -1.16
C ALA A 534 35.97 -10.51 -0.24
N PHE A 535 35.38 -9.68 0.63
CA PHE A 535 36.13 -8.91 1.64
C PHE A 535 36.92 -9.81 2.59
N GLY A 536 36.27 -10.88 3.10
CA GLY A 536 36.94 -11.83 4.01
C GLY A 536 38.16 -12.50 3.36
N LYS A 537 38.04 -12.90 2.09
CA LYS A 537 39.11 -13.55 1.33
C LYS A 537 40.26 -12.60 1.05
N GLU A 538 39.98 -11.36 0.62
CA GLU A 538 40.99 -10.37 0.27
C GLU A 538 41.84 -9.95 1.47
N ASN A 539 41.23 -9.89 2.66
CA ASN A 539 41.87 -9.37 3.86
C ASN A 539 42.23 -10.48 4.90
N ASP A 540 42.05 -11.74 4.56
CA ASP A 540 42.27 -12.91 5.45
C ASP A 540 41.59 -12.78 6.81
N VAL A 541 40.31 -12.34 6.81
CA VAL A 541 39.52 -12.15 8.01
C VAL A 541 38.12 -12.79 7.85
N SER A 542 37.44 -12.99 8.97
CA SER A 542 36.10 -13.59 8.94
C SER A 542 35.10 -12.70 8.16
N PRO A 543 34.35 -13.26 7.18
CA PRO A 543 33.28 -12.55 6.48
C PRO A 543 32.20 -11.96 7.39
N SER A 544 32.06 -12.46 8.63
CA SER A 544 31.10 -11.95 9.61
C SER A 544 31.39 -10.53 10.07
N LEU A 545 32.64 -10.06 9.96
CA LEU A 545 33.01 -8.67 10.26
C LEU A 545 32.31 -7.66 9.34
N PHE A 546 32.03 -8.05 8.11
CA PHE A 546 31.39 -7.20 7.08
C PHE A 546 29.86 -7.30 7.11
N SER A 547 29.28 -7.69 8.26
CA SER A 547 27.85 -7.69 8.49
C SER A 547 27.49 -6.66 9.55
N TYR A 548 26.63 -5.72 9.21
CA TYR A 548 26.06 -4.77 10.18
C TYR A 548 25.04 -5.39 11.14
N ASN A 549 24.85 -6.72 11.09
CA ASN A 549 24.05 -7.50 12.03
C ASN A 549 24.90 -8.35 13.00
N SER A 550 26.22 -8.20 12.97
CA SER A 550 27.17 -9.02 13.75
C SER A 550 28.31 -8.17 14.35
N LYS A 551 29.41 -8.80 14.68
CA LYS A 551 30.55 -8.20 15.41
C LYS A 551 31.15 -6.93 14.77
N GLY A 552 31.00 -6.72 13.46
CA GLY A 552 31.48 -5.54 12.78
C GLY A 552 30.54 -4.34 12.79
N ALA A 553 29.35 -4.49 13.34
CA ALA A 553 28.37 -3.42 13.45
C ALA A 553 28.84 -2.30 14.39
N CYS A 554 28.51 -1.05 14.06
CA CYS A 554 28.70 0.07 15.00
C CYS A 554 27.95 -0.22 16.31
N GLU A 555 28.64 -0.14 17.43
CA GLU A 555 28.11 -0.48 18.75
C GLU A 555 27.00 0.48 19.20
N ASN A 556 27.10 1.76 18.84
CA ASN A 556 26.12 2.78 19.22
C ASN A 556 24.77 2.56 18.52
N CYS A 557 24.75 2.52 17.19
CA CYS A 557 23.51 2.32 16.41
C CYS A 557 23.19 0.85 16.10
N LYS A 558 24.00 -0.09 16.56
CA LYS A 558 23.87 -1.54 16.30
C LYS A 558 23.70 -1.85 14.82
N GLY A 559 24.43 -1.13 13.96
CA GLY A 559 24.42 -1.31 12.50
C GLY A 559 23.22 -0.66 11.77
N LEU A 560 22.42 0.17 12.43
CA LEU A 560 21.32 0.89 11.78
C LEU A 560 21.82 2.09 10.95
N GLY A 561 22.92 2.72 11.34
CA GLY A 561 23.43 3.96 10.74
C GLY A 561 22.77 5.23 11.32
N PHE A 562 21.69 5.08 12.06
CA PHE A 562 20.96 6.18 12.70
C PHE A 562 20.56 5.78 14.12
N THR A 563 20.27 6.76 14.94
CA THR A 563 19.66 6.60 16.26
C THR A 563 18.21 7.10 16.21
N THR A 564 17.34 6.41 16.93
CA THR A 564 15.93 6.82 17.06
C THR A 564 15.71 7.45 18.42
N MET A 565 15.13 8.63 18.46
CA MET A 565 14.55 9.20 19.67
C MET A 565 13.05 8.90 19.67
N ASP A 566 12.61 8.05 20.60
CA ASP A 566 11.20 7.84 20.86
C ASP A 566 10.66 9.00 21.68
N LEU A 567 9.79 9.77 21.08
CA LEU A 567 9.00 10.79 21.76
C LEU A 567 7.64 10.16 22.08
N ALA A 568 7.31 10.00 23.35
CA ALA A 568 6.24 9.18 23.92
C ALA A 568 4.84 9.24 23.24
N PHE A 569 4.59 10.18 22.33
CA PHE A 569 3.30 10.36 21.63
C PHE A 569 3.44 10.71 20.14
N MET A 570 4.63 10.52 19.52
CA MET A 570 4.92 10.94 18.15
C MET A 570 5.78 9.91 17.41
N ASP A 571 5.80 9.98 16.07
CA ASP A 571 6.72 9.20 15.26
C ASP A 571 8.16 9.47 15.71
N SER A 572 8.92 8.39 15.90
CA SER A 572 10.31 8.47 16.34
C SER A 572 11.17 9.21 15.31
N ILE A 573 11.97 10.16 15.80
CA ILE A 573 12.89 10.92 14.97
C ILE A 573 14.16 10.10 14.75
N ARG A 574 14.60 10.00 13.48
CA ARG A 574 15.85 9.35 13.10
C ARG A 574 16.91 10.41 12.84
N THR A 575 18.03 10.33 13.56
CA THR A 575 19.21 11.16 13.33
C THR A 575 20.39 10.28 12.95
N PRO A 576 21.27 10.73 12.02
CA PRO A 576 22.49 9.99 11.73
C PRO A 576 23.26 9.65 13.01
N CYS A 577 23.81 8.45 13.09
CA CYS A 577 24.57 8.03 14.26
C CYS A 577 25.84 8.88 14.40
N GLU A 578 26.02 9.54 15.53
CA GLU A 578 27.18 10.42 15.81
C GLU A 578 28.52 9.68 15.82
N VAL A 579 28.53 8.36 16.07
CA VAL A 579 29.75 7.55 16.13
C VAL A 579 30.18 7.09 14.75
N CYS A 580 29.27 6.50 13.96
CA CYS A 580 29.64 5.96 12.65
C CYS A 580 29.23 6.88 11.47
N HIS A 581 28.66 8.04 11.74
CA HIS A 581 28.23 9.02 10.73
C HIS A 581 27.43 8.39 9.55
N GLY A 582 26.51 7.48 9.88
CA GLY A 582 25.70 6.77 8.88
C GLY A 582 26.32 5.49 8.30
N LYS A 583 27.61 5.24 8.47
CA LYS A 583 28.37 4.14 7.83
C LYS A 583 28.00 2.74 8.33
N ARG A 584 27.28 2.59 9.42
CA ARG A 584 26.77 1.34 10.00
C ARG A 584 27.80 0.38 10.61
N PHE A 585 29.09 0.55 10.32
CA PHE A 585 30.20 -0.31 10.74
C PHE A 585 31.10 0.40 11.76
N GLN A 586 31.89 -0.38 12.49
CA GLN A 586 32.97 0.13 13.32
C GLN A 586 34.13 0.63 12.43
N ASP A 587 34.87 1.65 12.88
CA ASP A 587 35.99 2.23 12.12
C ASP A 587 37.10 1.19 11.86
N SER A 588 37.31 0.24 12.77
CA SER A 588 38.25 -0.88 12.58
C SER A 588 37.87 -1.77 11.39
N VAL A 589 36.59 -1.93 11.09
CA VAL A 589 36.13 -2.70 9.92
C VAL A 589 36.28 -1.91 8.62
N LEU A 590 36.14 -0.61 8.67
CA LEU A 590 36.31 0.28 7.50
C LEU A 590 37.75 0.38 6.98
N GLN A 591 38.73 -0.09 7.77
CA GLN A 591 40.12 -0.19 7.34
C GLN A 591 40.33 -1.29 6.29
N TYR A 592 39.54 -2.36 6.32
CA TYR A 592 39.60 -3.44 5.34
C TYR A 592 39.04 -2.98 3.99
N LYS A 593 39.81 -3.24 2.92
CA LYS A 593 39.45 -2.78 1.57
C LYS A 593 39.30 -3.95 0.61
N LEU A 594 38.42 -3.78 -0.34
CA LEU A 594 38.28 -4.60 -1.55
C LEU A 594 38.42 -3.66 -2.75
N ASN A 595 39.41 -3.90 -3.60
CA ASN A 595 39.73 -3.00 -4.72
C ASN A 595 39.81 -1.51 -4.29
N GLY A 596 40.42 -1.22 -3.13
CA GLY A 596 40.59 0.12 -2.59
C GLY A 596 39.40 0.74 -1.87
N LYS A 597 38.21 0.09 -1.88
CA LYS A 597 36.97 0.57 -1.22
C LYS A 597 36.65 -0.20 0.06
N SER A 598 36.17 0.49 1.11
CA SER A 598 35.64 -0.15 2.31
C SER A 598 34.27 -0.76 2.04
N ILE A 599 33.77 -1.57 2.96
CA ILE A 599 32.41 -2.14 2.84
C ILE A 599 31.32 -1.05 2.79
N SER A 600 31.49 0.07 3.49
CA SER A 600 30.58 1.21 3.41
C SER A 600 30.63 1.86 2.02
N ASP A 601 31.84 2.11 1.48
CA ASP A 601 32.01 2.70 0.15
C ASP A 601 31.39 1.81 -0.95
N VAL A 602 31.49 0.48 -0.80
CA VAL A 602 30.88 -0.49 -1.72
C VAL A 602 29.35 -0.46 -1.63
N LEU A 603 28.79 -0.28 -0.44
CA LEU A 603 27.34 -0.14 -0.27
C LEU A 603 26.79 1.21 -0.79
N GLU A 604 27.64 2.22 -0.89
CA GLU A 604 27.33 3.52 -1.49
C GLU A 604 27.42 3.53 -3.02
N LEU A 605 28.02 2.49 -3.63
CA LEU A 605 27.99 2.34 -5.08
C LEU A 605 26.55 2.21 -5.58
N THR A 606 26.24 2.91 -6.66
CA THR A 606 25.04 2.66 -7.44
C THR A 606 25.12 1.28 -8.09
N VAL A 607 23.96 0.73 -8.48
CA VAL A 607 23.90 -0.53 -9.23
C VAL A 607 24.75 -0.45 -10.50
N SER A 608 24.70 0.66 -11.24
CA SER A 608 25.50 0.88 -12.45
C SER A 608 27.01 0.93 -12.14
N GLU A 609 27.44 1.67 -11.11
CA GLU A 609 28.85 1.72 -10.69
C GLU A 609 29.36 0.35 -10.20
N ALA A 610 28.49 -0.46 -9.63
CA ALA A 610 28.83 -1.78 -9.14
C ALA A 610 29.09 -2.81 -10.26
N LEU A 611 28.55 -2.61 -11.47
CA LEU A 611 28.87 -3.43 -12.66
C LEU A 611 30.36 -3.37 -13.00
N ASP A 612 30.96 -2.19 -12.93
CA ASP A 612 32.38 -2.00 -13.23
C ASP A 612 33.29 -2.44 -12.06
N PHE A 613 32.75 -2.45 -10.84
CA PHE A 613 33.53 -2.75 -9.64
C PHE A 613 33.72 -4.25 -9.39
N PHE A 614 32.68 -5.08 -9.64
CA PHE A 614 32.71 -6.50 -9.35
C PHE A 614 33.09 -7.34 -10.57
N THR A 615 33.80 -8.45 -10.31
CA THR A 615 34.15 -9.46 -11.33
C THR A 615 33.51 -10.82 -11.07
N ASP A 616 32.90 -11.02 -9.89
CA ASP A 616 32.23 -12.28 -9.53
C ASP A 616 30.92 -12.44 -10.32
N LYS A 617 30.82 -13.52 -11.10
CA LYS A 617 29.65 -13.82 -11.95
C LYS A 617 28.32 -13.91 -11.19
N LYS A 618 28.34 -14.33 -9.91
CA LYS A 618 27.11 -14.42 -9.10
C LYS A 618 26.61 -13.05 -8.68
N ILE A 619 27.53 -12.13 -8.39
CA ILE A 619 27.21 -10.74 -8.06
C ILE A 619 26.76 -10.04 -9.32
N LEU A 620 27.54 -10.10 -10.40
CA LEU A 620 27.26 -9.43 -11.68
C LEU A 620 25.88 -9.82 -12.22
N LYS A 621 25.51 -11.09 -12.25
CA LYS A 621 24.21 -11.54 -12.74
C LYS A 621 23.03 -10.86 -12.04
N LYS A 622 23.14 -10.57 -10.74
CA LYS A 622 22.08 -9.89 -9.97
C LYS A 622 22.11 -8.38 -10.17
N ILE A 623 23.30 -7.81 -10.31
CA ILE A 623 23.47 -6.38 -10.60
C ILE A 623 22.97 -6.09 -12.02
N GLU A 624 23.31 -6.90 -13.01
CA GLU A 624 22.80 -6.82 -14.40
C GLU A 624 21.25 -6.87 -14.42
N ALA A 625 20.65 -7.75 -13.62
CA ALA A 625 19.19 -7.81 -13.53
C ALA A 625 18.57 -6.53 -12.91
N MET A 626 19.25 -5.90 -11.93
CA MET A 626 18.80 -4.61 -11.37
C MET A 626 18.99 -3.47 -12.37
N GLU A 627 20.07 -3.49 -13.16
CA GLU A 627 20.28 -2.54 -14.26
C GLU A 627 19.21 -2.70 -15.35
N GLU A 628 18.95 -3.96 -15.76
CA GLU A 628 17.94 -4.32 -16.77
C GLU A 628 16.54 -3.80 -16.42
N VAL A 629 16.17 -3.73 -15.14
CA VAL A 629 14.86 -3.18 -14.71
C VAL A 629 14.87 -1.66 -14.50
N GLY A 630 15.96 -0.97 -14.80
CA GLY A 630 16.03 0.50 -14.74
C GLY A 630 16.20 1.09 -13.34
N ILE A 631 16.82 0.36 -12.40
CA ILE A 631 17.17 0.88 -11.06
C ILE A 631 18.69 1.06 -10.88
N GLY A 632 19.39 1.31 -11.98
CA GLY A 632 20.83 1.51 -12.01
C GLY A 632 21.36 2.62 -11.09
N TYR A 633 20.55 3.63 -10.86
CA TYR A 633 20.87 4.79 -10.01
C TYR A 633 20.73 4.52 -8.50
N VAL A 634 20.04 3.43 -8.10
CA VAL A 634 19.84 3.07 -6.70
C VAL A 634 21.16 2.53 -6.12
N THR A 635 21.50 2.92 -4.88
CA THR A 635 22.72 2.40 -4.25
C THR A 635 22.49 1.02 -3.63
N LEU A 636 23.52 0.17 -3.59
CA LEU A 636 23.43 -1.19 -3.04
C LEU A 636 23.03 -1.20 -1.57
N GLY A 637 23.39 -0.18 -0.81
CA GLY A 637 23.12 -0.03 0.63
C GLY A 637 21.90 0.80 0.98
N GLN A 638 21.17 1.37 0.03
CA GLN A 638 19.98 2.20 0.27
C GLN A 638 18.93 1.42 1.06
N ALA A 639 18.35 2.03 2.09
CA ALA A 639 17.32 1.36 2.87
C ALA A 639 16.08 1.11 2.00
N LEU A 640 15.54 -0.12 2.00
CA LEU A 640 14.34 -0.43 1.20
C LEU A 640 13.12 0.42 1.58
N SER A 641 13.08 0.92 2.82
CA SER A 641 12.02 1.82 3.29
C SER A 641 12.06 3.23 2.67
N THR A 642 13.14 3.59 1.98
CA THR A 642 13.31 4.86 1.28
C THR A 642 13.06 4.75 -0.22
N LEU A 643 12.89 3.53 -0.74
CA LEU A 643 12.54 3.30 -2.12
C LEU A 643 11.06 3.64 -2.36
N SER A 644 10.78 4.22 -3.52
CA SER A 644 9.39 4.39 -4.00
C SER A 644 8.71 3.05 -4.24
N GLY A 645 7.39 3.03 -4.33
CA GLY A 645 6.63 1.82 -4.65
C GLY A 645 7.07 1.18 -5.97
N GLY A 646 7.30 1.99 -7.00
CA GLY A 646 7.79 1.53 -8.29
C GLY A 646 9.22 0.98 -8.25
N GLU A 647 10.13 1.59 -7.48
CA GLU A 647 11.50 1.07 -7.29
C GLU A 647 11.50 -0.27 -6.55
N CYS A 648 10.66 -0.41 -5.51
CA CYS A 648 10.48 -1.69 -4.82
C CYS A 648 9.95 -2.78 -5.76
N GLN A 649 9.00 -2.44 -6.61
CA GLN A 649 8.41 -3.36 -7.58
C GLN A 649 9.45 -3.81 -8.62
N ARG A 650 10.24 -2.89 -9.17
CA ARG A 650 11.34 -3.20 -10.09
C ARG A 650 12.42 -4.06 -9.43
N LEU A 651 12.76 -3.80 -8.16
CA LEU A 651 13.70 -4.63 -7.42
C LEU A 651 13.17 -6.08 -7.23
N LYS A 652 11.86 -6.25 -6.98
CA LYS A 652 11.21 -7.57 -6.94
C LYS A 652 11.31 -8.26 -8.30
N LEU A 653 11.02 -7.53 -9.37
CA LEU A 653 11.11 -8.02 -10.74
C LEU A 653 12.53 -8.49 -11.08
N ALA A 654 13.56 -7.69 -10.76
CA ALA A 654 14.97 -8.04 -10.97
C ALA A 654 15.36 -9.39 -10.35
N ASN A 655 14.81 -9.69 -9.16
CA ASN A 655 15.09 -10.95 -8.48
C ASN A 655 14.49 -12.17 -9.20
N GLU A 656 13.41 -11.98 -9.95
CA GLU A 656 12.61 -13.03 -10.57
C GLU A 656 12.83 -13.18 -12.10
N LEU A 657 13.56 -12.28 -12.76
CA LEU A 657 13.73 -12.20 -14.23
C LEU A 657 14.23 -13.50 -14.91
N HIS A 658 14.85 -14.40 -14.15
CA HIS A 658 15.51 -15.58 -14.70
C HIS A 658 14.65 -16.85 -14.72
N LYS A 659 13.46 -16.80 -14.14
CA LYS A 659 12.55 -17.97 -14.12
C LYS A 659 11.91 -18.20 -15.48
N LYS A 660 11.60 -19.47 -15.79
CA LYS A 660 10.97 -19.88 -17.03
C LYS A 660 9.75 -20.77 -16.74
N GLY A 661 8.74 -20.71 -17.61
CA GLY A 661 7.52 -21.50 -17.48
C GLY A 661 6.65 -21.11 -16.29
N SER A 662 6.84 -19.90 -15.77
CA SER A 662 6.13 -19.37 -14.59
C SER A 662 4.97 -18.48 -15.00
N ILE A 663 4.04 -18.27 -14.06
CA ILE A 663 2.97 -17.28 -14.17
C ILE A 663 3.43 -16.05 -13.41
N TYR A 664 3.47 -14.91 -14.07
CA TYR A 664 3.75 -13.61 -13.46
C TYR A 664 2.48 -12.78 -13.39
N ILE A 665 2.25 -12.18 -12.23
CA ILE A 665 1.18 -11.18 -12.01
C ILE A 665 1.88 -9.87 -11.64
N MET A 666 1.68 -8.83 -12.45
CA MET A 666 2.21 -7.49 -12.20
C MET A 666 1.06 -6.52 -11.97
N ASP A 667 1.11 -5.79 -10.87
CA ASP A 667 0.07 -4.83 -10.50
C ASP A 667 0.59 -3.41 -10.73
N GLU A 668 0.05 -2.73 -11.76
CA GLU A 668 0.42 -1.38 -12.19
C GLU A 668 1.95 -1.16 -12.32
N PRO A 669 2.66 -1.93 -13.18
CA PRO A 669 4.12 -1.85 -13.28
C PRO A 669 4.64 -0.53 -13.85
N THR A 670 3.80 0.33 -14.42
CA THR A 670 4.17 1.65 -14.94
C THR A 670 4.08 2.76 -13.90
N THR A 671 3.63 2.46 -12.68
CA THR A 671 3.48 3.46 -11.62
C THR A 671 4.79 4.17 -11.31
N GLY A 672 4.76 5.52 -11.29
CA GLY A 672 5.93 6.36 -11.00
C GLY A 672 7.00 6.35 -12.09
N LEU A 673 6.69 5.84 -13.28
CA LEU A 673 7.59 5.85 -14.43
C LEU A 673 7.34 7.06 -15.33
N HIS A 674 8.43 7.63 -15.78
CA HIS A 674 8.38 8.58 -16.89
C HIS A 674 7.97 7.86 -18.19
N MET A 675 7.33 8.57 -19.11
CA MET A 675 6.87 8.03 -20.40
C MET A 675 7.98 7.33 -21.20
N SER A 676 9.24 7.80 -21.12
CA SER A 676 10.39 7.16 -21.76
C SER A 676 10.69 5.77 -21.20
N ASP A 677 10.37 5.51 -19.94
CA ASP A 677 10.70 4.27 -19.24
C ASP A 677 9.65 3.17 -19.50
N ILE A 678 8.46 3.53 -20.00
CA ILE A 678 7.38 2.60 -20.34
C ILE A 678 7.80 1.62 -21.43
N GLU A 679 8.47 2.10 -22.50
CA GLU A 679 8.99 1.25 -23.56
C GLU A 679 9.99 0.21 -23.03
N HIS A 680 10.80 0.61 -22.05
CA HIS A 680 11.76 -0.27 -21.43
C HIS A 680 11.08 -1.37 -20.63
N ILE A 681 10.08 -1.05 -19.81
CA ILE A 681 9.28 -2.04 -19.07
C ILE A 681 8.54 -2.99 -20.02
N LEU A 682 7.98 -2.49 -21.13
CA LEU A 682 7.38 -3.33 -22.16
C LEU A 682 8.38 -4.33 -22.75
N THR A 683 9.60 -3.89 -23.02
CA THR A 683 10.68 -4.75 -23.52
C THR A 683 10.98 -5.90 -22.54
N ILE A 684 11.02 -5.59 -21.24
CA ILE A 684 11.24 -6.58 -20.18
C ILE A 684 10.06 -7.56 -20.12
N ILE A 685 8.82 -7.07 -20.14
CA ILE A 685 7.61 -7.90 -20.15
C ILE A 685 7.62 -8.84 -21.37
N HIS A 686 7.90 -8.34 -22.55
CA HIS A 686 7.99 -9.16 -23.75
C HIS A 686 9.15 -10.18 -23.69
N SER A 687 10.28 -9.82 -23.08
CA SER A 687 11.39 -10.74 -22.83
C SER A 687 10.95 -11.92 -21.93
N LEU A 688 10.18 -11.64 -20.87
CA LEU A 688 9.60 -12.69 -20.01
C LEU A 688 8.67 -13.61 -20.79
N VAL A 689 7.75 -13.05 -21.59
CA VAL A 689 6.85 -13.85 -22.46
C VAL A 689 7.64 -14.71 -23.44
N ASN A 690 8.66 -14.14 -24.08
CA ASN A 690 9.50 -14.86 -25.05
C ASN A 690 10.31 -16.02 -24.41
N LYS A 691 10.51 -15.99 -23.08
CA LYS A 691 11.09 -17.10 -22.30
C LYS A 691 10.08 -18.22 -22.00
N GLY A 692 8.82 -18.13 -22.50
CA GLY A 692 7.75 -19.11 -22.28
C GLY A 692 6.98 -18.90 -20.97
N ASN A 693 6.94 -17.68 -20.44
CA ASN A 693 6.16 -17.36 -19.26
C ASN A 693 4.78 -16.81 -19.65
N THR A 694 3.79 -17.04 -18.79
CA THR A 694 2.50 -16.37 -18.84
C THR A 694 2.60 -15.08 -18.03
N VAL A 695 2.33 -13.93 -18.64
CA VAL A 695 2.44 -12.64 -17.95
C VAL A 695 1.06 -11.95 -17.90
N ILE A 696 0.57 -11.70 -16.70
CA ILE A 696 -0.69 -11.02 -16.42
C ILE A 696 -0.36 -9.66 -15.83
N VAL A 697 -0.85 -8.59 -16.46
CA VAL A 697 -0.59 -7.22 -16.01
C VAL A 697 -1.92 -6.56 -15.71
N ILE A 698 -2.11 -6.04 -14.49
CA ILE A 698 -3.24 -5.16 -14.16
C ILE A 698 -2.77 -3.75 -14.46
N GLU A 699 -3.43 -3.06 -15.40
CA GLU A 699 -2.94 -1.77 -15.90
C GLU A 699 -4.03 -0.83 -16.40
N HIS A 700 -3.70 0.47 -16.34
CA HIS A 700 -4.49 1.58 -16.89
C HIS A 700 -3.72 2.35 -17.95
N ASN A 701 -2.41 2.17 -18.05
CA ASN A 701 -1.58 2.84 -19.02
C ASN A 701 -1.92 2.40 -20.45
N VAL A 702 -2.24 3.37 -21.31
CA VAL A 702 -2.71 3.15 -22.67
C VAL A 702 -1.66 2.43 -23.53
N ASP A 703 -0.37 2.74 -23.36
CA ASP A 703 0.70 2.12 -24.15
C ASP A 703 0.91 0.63 -23.79
N ILE A 704 0.75 0.27 -22.52
CA ILE A 704 0.77 -1.14 -22.10
C ILE A 704 -0.44 -1.89 -22.68
N ILE A 705 -1.64 -1.30 -22.61
CA ILE A 705 -2.87 -1.90 -23.14
C ILE A 705 -2.75 -2.10 -24.64
N ARG A 706 -2.26 -1.11 -25.38
CA ARG A 706 -2.02 -1.17 -26.83
C ARG A 706 -1.06 -2.30 -27.24
N ASN A 707 -0.09 -2.60 -26.41
CA ASN A 707 0.96 -3.60 -26.69
C ASN A 707 0.67 -4.99 -26.09
N ALA A 708 -0.51 -5.21 -25.51
CA ALA A 708 -0.95 -6.54 -25.06
C ALA A 708 -1.09 -7.53 -26.21
N ASP A 709 -1.01 -8.81 -25.89
CA ASP A 709 -1.44 -9.88 -26.82
C ASP A 709 -2.93 -10.20 -26.60
N TRP A 710 -3.41 -10.05 -25.36
CA TRP A 710 -4.78 -10.30 -24.93
C TRP A 710 -5.21 -9.28 -23.88
N ILE A 711 -6.45 -8.82 -23.97
CA ILE A 711 -7.03 -7.88 -23.03
C ILE A 711 -8.24 -8.51 -22.38
N ILE A 712 -8.37 -8.34 -21.05
CA ILE A 712 -9.57 -8.61 -20.28
C ILE A 712 -10.02 -7.27 -19.70
N ASP A 713 -11.13 -6.73 -20.20
CA ASP A 713 -11.69 -5.45 -19.76
C ASP A 713 -12.89 -5.68 -18.83
N LEU A 714 -12.78 -5.17 -17.59
CA LEU A 714 -13.83 -5.28 -16.57
C LEU A 714 -14.62 -3.99 -16.43
N GLY A 715 -15.92 -4.12 -16.38
CA GLY A 715 -16.82 -2.98 -16.29
C GLY A 715 -18.28 -3.38 -16.09
N PRO A 716 -19.22 -2.55 -16.64
CA PRO A 716 -18.97 -1.27 -17.35
C PRO A 716 -18.52 -0.13 -16.42
N GLU A 717 -18.89 -0.16 -15.15
CA GLU A 717 -18.59 0.86 -14.13
C GLU A 717 -17.88 0.24 -12.91
N GLY A 718 -17.64 1.05 -11.87
CA GLY A 718 -17.14 0.55 -10.57
C GLY A 718 -18.27 0.05 -9.66
N GLY A 719 -17.89 -0.68 -8.59
CA GLY A 719 -18.81 -1.11 -7.55
C GLY A 719 -19.90 -2.08 -8.02
N SER A 720 -21.15 -1.87 -7.55
CA SER A 720 -22.30 -2.73 -7.88
C SER A 720 -22.69 -2.69 -9.37
N ALA A 721 -22.37 -1.61 -10.07
CA ALA A 721 -22.57 -1.48 -11.50
C ALA A 721 -21.46 -2.13 -12.33
N GLY A 722 -20.36 -2.56 -11.70
CA GLY A 722 -19.23 -3.26 -12.33
C GLY A 722 -19.27 -4.77 -12.16
N GLY A 723 -18.08 -5.38 -12.13
CA GLY A 723 -17.90 -6.79 -11.83
C GLY A 723 -18.24 -7.76 -12.96
N GLN A 724 -18.30 -7.27 -14.20
CA GLN A 724 -18.51 -8.09 -15.40
C GLN A 724 -17.30 -7.99 -16.31
N ILE A 725 -17.00 -9.06 -17.03
CA ILE A 725 -16.06 -9.01 -18.15
C ILE A 725 -16.84 -8.50 -19.35
N ILE A 726 -16.50 -7.30 -19.83
CA ILE A 726 -17.16 -6.66 -20.97
C ILE A 726 -16.45 -6.92 -22.29
N PHE A 727 -15.18 -7.38 -22.19
CA PHE A 727 -14.39 -7.78 -23.35
C PHE A 727 -13.27 -8.75 -22.97
N GLU A 728 -13.06 -9.76 -23.79
CA GLU A 728 -11.88 -10.66 -23.82
C GLU A 728 -11.43 -10.82 -25.26
N GLY A 729 -10.18 -10.47 -25.59
CA GLY A 729 -9.69 -10.59 -26.97
C GLY A 729 -8.43 -9.79 -27.26
N ALA A 730 -8.10 -9.68 -28.56
CA ALA A 730 -6.95 -8.92 -29.02
C ALA A 730 -7.18 -7.39 -28.92
N PRO A 731 -6.11 -6.58 -28.81
CA PRO A 731 -6.23 -5.11 -28.67
C PRO A 731 -7.01 -4.43 -29.80
N LEU A 732 -6.86 -4.89 -31.04
CA LEU A 732 -7.60 -4.33 -32.18
C LEU A 732 -9.11 -4.57 -32.08
N ASP A 733 -9.53 -5.72 -31.58
CA ASP A 733 -10.94 -6.06 -31.46
C ASP A 733 -11.62 -5.24 -30.36
N LEU A 734 -10.85 -4.79 -29.34
CA LEU A 734 -11.36 -3.92 -28.28
C LEU A 734 -11.84 -2.58 -28.83
N LEU A 735 -11.22 -2.02 -29.87
CA LEU A 735 -11.61 -0.75 -30.47
C LEU A 735 -13.05 -0.77 -31.02
N GLU A 736 -13.56 -1.93 -31.40
CA GLU A 736 -14.93 -2.09 -31.91
C GLU A 736 -15.97 -2.24 -30.78
N ASN A 737 -15.52 -2.42 -29.54
CA ASN A 737 -16.41 -2.63 -28.39
C ASN A 737 -16.94 -1.31 -27.84
N LYS A 738 -18.19 -0.98 -28.19
CA LYS A 738 -18.86 0.27 -27.75
C LYS A 738 -19.16 0.33 -26.25
N GLN A 739 -19.16 -0.80 -25.55
CA GLN A 739 -19.43 -0.86 -24.09
C GLN A 739 -18.16 -0.59 -23.27
N SER A 740 -16.99 -0.79 -23.87
CA SER A 740 -15.72 -0.54 -23.22
C SER A 740 -15.46 0.96 -23.07
N LEU A 741 -15.23 1.38 -21.83
CA LEU A 741 -14.74 2.74 -21.56
C LEU A 741 -13.26 2.86 -21.93
N THR A 742 -12.48 1.80 -21.77
CA THR A 742 -11.05 1.74 -22.12
C THR A 742 -10.85 1.94 -23.62
N ALA A 743 -11.69 1.33 -24.47
CA ALA A 743 -11.62 1.46 -25.93
C ALA A 743 -11.63 2.91 -26.44
N LYS A 744 -12.25 3.83 -25.70
CA LYS A 744 -12.36 5.25 -26.09
C LYS A 744 -11.02 6.02 -25.96
N TYR A 745 -10.06 5.44 -25.27
CA TYR A 745 -8.77 6.06 -25.00
C TYR A 745 -7.61 5.37 -25.74
N LEU A 746 -7.89 4.25 -26.44
CA LEU A 746 -6.95 3.56 -27.32
C LEU A 746 -6.98 4.14 -28.73
#